data_f2c4bc8a43d64904f1ce12151df7cb81
#
_entry.id   f2c4bc8a43d64904f1ce12151df7cb81
#
_cell.length_a   1.000
_cell.length_b   1.000
_cell.length_c   1.000
_cell.angle_alpha   90.00
_cell.angle_beta   90.00
_cell.angle_gamma   90.00
#
_symmetry.space_group_name_H-M   'P 1'
#
loop_
_entity.id
_entity.type
_entity.pdbx_description
1 polymer ?
#
loop_
_entity_poly.entity_id
_entity_poly.type
_entity_poly.pdbx_seq_one_letter_code
_entity_poly.pdbx_strand_id
1 'polypeptide(L)'
;NAGTFYSSMMNVDIRIEGGNPNASAIRAHFAQHCSISNVTIHVGKGRAGIVDAGNHLENIAIYGGEYGIDTDKSAPGWPIMLLNSYFEGQRKSAILTNEGGLTIVRMRAKNVPVAVEIKENAPDRLFMEDCIFENVHRTGVILTDAGNAATQINLRNIQCKNVPMFALERFTNQQIPGKEKTYRVTRFTFGFNADSLEDTPQIVRRTETEPIKSITPLDTGDTPMLPATEQWINIRNLGAKGDGFSDDTHIFQEAVQKYANIYIPQGWYVVKEPLTLKQNTNLIGLHPGTTILLSLGGNPAFSGFGAPQAQLTTPQGGKNIVCGIFLNADAYNYRAVNCKWMAGEGSYMYDVKFSGHDKARFFHNGQSAANPLEKPMSITPETHDLITRAWDNQHWSLWITNGGGGSFRDIWTANEYSSAGLYISHTDTPGRIYGMSLEHHLRNEAIFRNVANWKIYDFQFEVEAEGIDTQPLDLIDCKNLTFANFYSYRVSRMLKSYPSAIRTWNCKDIEFLNVHNYAHARVKFTSNASLYDVNTHREARRWELARLSLTGKESRKYPLSQEKGKAELVVTGFEFIDGLAQDSRGNIYFCEHRMRRIYKLDARSGQVTSIADFPWNAVALACDTQDNLIVVTKYISQPGYNNDDTRNGNRPLFGWKGSGGLWGFNYVPKLYAIRPDNPDESFQVLPLVDMKQFAAPQQIYYPGNRTITQSEY
;
A
#
# COMPACT_ATOMS: atom_id res chain seq x y z
N ASN A 1 20.78 -0.28 15.98
CA ASN A 1 19.45 -0.60 15.53
C ASN A 1 18.46 0.47 16.00
N ALA A 2 17.66 1.00 15.12
CA ALA A 2 16.54 1.86 15.49
C ALA A 2 15.57 1.04 16.33
N GLY A 3 15.16 1.55 17.48
CA GLY A 3 14.33 0.80 18.42
C GLY A 3 13.01 1.48 18.75
N THR A 4 12.76 2.65 18.16
CA THR A 4 11.53 3.42 18.41
C THR A 4 10.55 3.20 17.28
N PHE A 5 9.41 2.62 17.59
CA PHE A 5 8.31 2.34 16.67
C PHE A 5 7.07 3.10 17.08
N TYR A 6 6.24 3.48 16.14
CA TYR A 6 4.89 4.02 16.34
C TYR A 6 4.84 5.21 17.29
N SER A 7 5.85 6.07 17.24
CA SER A 7 5.95 7.25 18.11
C SER A 7 5.77 8.53 17.31
N SER A 8 5.04 9.47 17.86
CA SER A 8 4.78 10.75 17.20
C SER A 8 5.14 11.93 18.10
N MET A 9 5.68 12.99 17.47
CA MET A 9 5.83 14.30 18.08
C MET A 9 5.09 15.29 17.21
N MET A 10 4.16 16.06 17.79
CA MET A 10 3.39 17.03 17.03
C MET A 10 3.03 18.28 17.84
N ASN A 11 2.85 19.40 17.11
CA ASN A 11 2.39 20.68 17.66
C ASN A 11 3.33 21.22 18.77
N VAL A 12 4.63 21.18 18.53
CA VAL A 12 5.67 21.62 19.47
C VAL A 12 6.63 22.59 18.79
N ASP A 13 6.89 23.71 19.43
CA ASP A 13 7.94 24.65 19.03
C ASP A 13 9.19 24.43 19.92
N ILE A 14 10.36 24.37 19.28
CA ILE A 14 11.62 24.11 19.96
C ILE A 14 12.59 25.28 19.65
N ARG A 15 13.24 25.80 20.70
CA ARG A 15 14.29 26.81 20.56
C ARG A 15 15.55 26.36 21.26
N ILE A 16 16.67 26.37 20.56
CA ILE A 16 18.00 26.18 21.15
C ILE A 16 18.54 27.55 21.54
N GLU A 17 18.75 27.74 22.85
CA GLU A 17 19.37 28.95 23.37
C GLU A 17 20.88 28.97 23.12
N GLY A 18 21.50 30.14 23.22
CA GLY A 18 22.93 30.32 22.97
C GLY A 18 23.84 29.56 23.93
N GLY A 19 25.09 29.28 23.51
CA GLY A 19 26.13 28.70 24.35
C GLY A 19 26.55 27.24 23.98
N ASN A 20 25.75 26.49 23.23
CA ASN A 20 26.16 25.17 22.79
C ASN A 20 26.09 25.02 21.26
N PRO A 21 27.21 25.18 20.53
CA PRO A 21 27.23 25.09 19.09
C PRO A 21 27.00 23.65 18.54
N ASN A 22 27.12 22.64 19.40
CA ASN A 22 26.92 21.24 19.02
C ASN A 22 25.50 20.74 19.33
N ALA A 23 24.64 21.59 19.88
CA ALA A 23 23.26 21.20 20.19
C ALA A 23 22.44 20.91 18.96
N SER A 24 21.66 19.85 19.00
CA SER A 24 20.59 19.54 18.06
C SER A 24 19.26 19.49 18.80
N ALA A 25 18.18 19.94 18.15
CA ALA A 25 16.89 20.04 18.84
C ALA A 25 16.24 18.67 19.05
N ILE A 26 16.26 17.82 18.04
CA ILE A 26 15.65 16.49 18.08
C ILE A 26 16.67 15.47 17.56
N ARG A 27 16.78 14.34 18.27
CA ARG A 27 17.42 13.13 17.75
C ARG A 27 16.35 12.07 17.54
N ALA A 28 15.99 11.84 16.28
CA ALA A 28 14.90 10.97 15.88
C ALA A 28 15.43 9.65 15.32
N HIS A 29 15.92 8.77 16.21
CA HIS A 29 16.44 7.46 15.82
C HIS A 29 15.28 6.46 15.66
N PHE A 30 14.44 6.72 14.66
CA PHE A 30 13.20 6.02 14.43
C PHE A 30 13.39 4.72 13.63
N ALA A 31 12.52 3.74 13.90
CA ALA A 31 12.40 2.50 13.13
C ALA A 31 11.27 2.64 12.08
N GLN A 32 10.04 2.35 12.46
CA GLN A 32 8.90 2.36 11.54
C GLN A 32 7.74 3.16 12.11
N HIS A 33 6.96 3.81 11.23
CA HIS A 33 5.69 4.48 11.54
C HIS A 33 5.83 5.49 12.68
N CYS A 34 6.91 6.25 12.63
CA CYS A 34 7.14 7.37 13.51
C CYS A 34 6.98 8.67 12.75
N SER A 35 6.36 9.66 13.37
CA SER A 35 6.10 10.93 12.71
C SER A 35 6.52 12.14 13.54
N ILE A 36 6.95 13.20 12.84
CA ILE A 36 7.12 14.54 13.40
C ILE A 36 6.28 15.48 12.55
N SER A 37 5.32 16.17 13.15
CA SER A 37 4.43 17.05 12.40
C SER A 37 4.08 18.34 13.11
N ASN A 38 3.90 19.40 12.35
CA ASN A 38 3.56 20.73 12.85
C ASN A 38 4.58 21.21 13.91
N VAL A 39 5.87 21.18 13.57
CA VAL A 39 6.98 21.54 14.48
C VAL A 39 7.78 22.69 13.91
N THR A 40 7.99 23.73 14.71
CA THR A 40 8.88 24.83 14.41
C THR A 40 10.14 24.74 15.26
N ILE A 41 11.32 24.79 14.62
CA ILE A 41 12.59 24.68 15.31
C ILE A 41 13.48 25.88 15.03
N HIS A 42 13.86 26.60 16.09
CA HIS A 42 14.85 27.67 16.04
C HIS A 42 16.19 27.14 16.57
N VAL A 43 17.09 26.79 15.67
CA VAL A 43 18.39 26.19 16.02
C VAL A 43 19.43 27.24 16.40
N GLY A 44 19.29 28.46 15.87
CA GLY A 44 20.23 29.53 16.13
C GLY A 44 21.67 29.19 15.71
N LYS A 45 22.61 29.22 16.67
CA LYS A 45 24.02 28.84 16.45
C LYS A 45 24.31 27.34 16.67
N GLY A 46 23.32 26.55 17.03
CA GLY A 46 23.43 25.11 17.22
C GLY A 46 23.81 24.35 15.94
N ARG A 47 23.91 23.03 16.06
CA ARG A 47 24.33 22.16 14.96
C ARG A 47 23.18 21.85 14.02
N ALA A 48 22.09 21.24 14.49
CA ALA A 48 21.01 20.77 13.61
C ALA A 48 19.63 20.90 14.26
N GLY A 49 18.60 21.03 13.44
CA GLY A 49 17.22 20.92 13.90
C GLY A 49 16.86 19.48 14.24
N ILE A 50 16.99 18.56 13.28
CA ILE A 50 16.67 17.15 13.45
C ILE A 50 17.88 16.32 13.03
N VAL A 51 18.24 15.33 13.83
CA VAL A 51 19.32 14.36 13.56
C VAL A 51 18.72 12.95 13.56
N ASP A 52 19.22 12.08 12.69
CA ASP A 52 18.75 10.69 12.52
C ASP A 52 17.25 10.60 12.18
N ALA A 53 16.72 11.57 11.45
CA ALA A 53 15.30 11.58 11.05
C ALA A 53 14.90 10.32 10.30
N GLY A 54 13.67 9.89 10.48
CA GLY A 54 13.11 8.73 9.79
C GLY A 54 11.59 8.76 9.71
N ASN A 55 11.05 8.08 8.71
CA ASN A 55 9.65 7.89 8.32
C ASN A 55 8.94 9.18 7.88
N HIS A 56 8.02 9.74 8.67
CA HIS A 56 7.14 10.80 8.18
C HIS A 56 7.40 12.12 8.89
N LEU A 57 7.77 13.13 8.11
CA LEU A 57 7.92 14.51 8.58
C LEU A 57 7.01 15.43 7.76
N GLU A 58 6.13 16.16 8.42
CA GLU A 58 5.17 17.06 7.76
C GLU A 58 5.05 18.40 8.47
N ASN A 59 4.92 19.47 7.69
CA ASN A 59 4.79 20.83 8.22
C ASN A 59 5.92 21.18 9.21
N ILE A 60 7.17 20.94 8.79
CA ILE A 60 8.36 21.22 9.59
C ILE A 60 8.97 22.55 9.13
N ALA A 61 9.18 23.48 10.05
CA ALA A 61 9.90 24.71 9.79
C ALA A 61 11.17 24.79 10.63
N ILE A 62 12.35 24.93 9.99
CA ILE A 62 13.64 24.94 10.69
C ILE A 62 14.42 26.21 10.33
N TYR A 63 14.80 26.98 11.35
CA TYR A 63 15.52 28.24 11.22
C TYR A 63 16.92 28.15 11.84
N GLY A 64 17.94 28.53 11.07
CA GLY A 64 19.34 28.53 11.53
C GLY A 64 19.97 27.15 11.64
N GLY A 65 21.01 27.03 12.45
CA GLY A 65 21.82 25.82 12.56
C GLY A 65 22.93 25.71 11.51
N GLU A 66 23.77 24.69 11.62
CA GLU A 66 24.62 24.29 10.50
C GLU A 66 23.77 23.57 9.45
N TYR A 67 22.90 22.67 9.94
CA TYR A 67 21.98 21.87 9.16
C TYR A 67 20.54 22.04 9.67
N GLY A 68 19.59 21.98 8.78
CA GLY A 68 18.19 21.80 9.18
C GLY A 68 17.94 20.37 9.61
N ILE A 69 18.16 19.42 8.71
CA ILE A 69 18.10 17.97 8.99
C ILE A 69 19.46 17.35 8.64
N ASP A 70 19.94 16.46 9.51
CA ASP A 70 21.14 15.66 9.27
C ASP A 70 20.80 14.18 9.49
N THR A 71 20.52 13.44 8.39
CA THR A 71 20.15 12.04 8.46
C THR A 71 21.37 11.13 8.31
N ASP A 72 21.32 9.98 8.94
CA ASP A 72 22.38 8.97 8.85
C ASP A 72 21.84 7.55 8.64
N LYS A 73 20.63 7.44 8.15
CA LYS A 73 19.96 6.18 7.89
C LYS A 73 20.14 5.78 6.43
N SER A 74 20.83 4.67 6.21
CA SER A 74 21.16 4.18 4.86
C SER A 74 20.29 3.00 4.40
N ALA A 75 19.46 2.45 5.28
CA ALA A 75 18.63 1.30 4.94
C ALA A 75 17.40 1.72 4.14
N PRO A 76 17.20 1.21 2.94
CA PRO A 76 16.06 1.58 2.10
C PRO A 76 14.72 1.03 2.58
N GLY A 77 14.70 0.07 3.50
CA GLY A 77 13.45 -0.57 3.96
C GLY A 77 12.47 0.34 4.68
N TRP A 78 12.95 1.46 5.25
CA TRP A 78 12.09 2.43 5.92
C TRP A 78 12.50 3.85 5.51
N PRO A 79 12.06 4.28 4.32
CA PRO A 79 12.44 5.57 3.76
C PRO A 79 11.89 6.74 4.58
N ILE A 80 12.36 7.94 4.23
CA ILE A 80 11.87 9.19 4.81
C ILE A 80 10.99 9.91 3.82
N MET A 81 9.74 10.20 4.23
CA MET A 81 8.84 11.12 3.55
C MET A 81 8.89 12.49 4.24
N LEU A 82 9.33 13.52 3.53
CA LEU A 82 9.32 14.90 3.98
C LEU A 82 8.32 15.71 3.17
N LEU A 83 7.26 16.19 3.83
CA LEU A 83 6.13 16.86 3.20
C LEU A 83 5.96 18.27 3.78
N ASN A 84 5.69 19.27 2.93
CA ASN A 84 5.39 20.64 3.36
C ASN A 84 6.45 21.22 4.32
N SER A 85 7.70 21.30 3.92
CA SER A 85 8.79 21.70 4.80
C SER A 85 9.42 23.06 4.42
N TYR A 86 9.91 23.78 5.43
CA TYR A 86 10.55 25.06 5.28
C TYR A 86 11.90 25.13 6.01
N PHE A 87 12.92 25.58 5.31
CA PHE A 87 14.28 25.74 5.84
C PHE A 87 14.80 27.13 5.53
N GLU A 88 15.33 27.84 6.52
CA GLU A 88 15.90 29.17 6.32
C GLU A 88 17.13 29.45 7.18
N GLY A 89 18.17 29.91 6.55
CA GLY A 89 19.35 30.47 7.22
C GLY A 89 20.28 29.41 7.83
N GLN A 90 20.29 28.19 7.34
CA GLN A 90 21.30 27.20 7.71
C GLN A 90 22.66 27.62 7.17
N ARG A 91 23.73 27.39 7.96
CA ARG A 91 25.08 27.85 7.60
C ARG A 91 25.83 26.91 6.64
N LYS A 92 25.39 25.65 6.49
CA LYS A 92 25.98 24.65 5.58
C LYS A 92 24.96 24.15 4.57
N SER A 93 23.99 23.36 5.00
CA SER A 93 22.94 22.87 4.11
C SER A 93 21.58 22.75 4.84
N ALA A 94 20.48 22.93 4.10
CA ALA A 94 19.17 22.72 4.68
C ALA A 94 18.98 21.24 5.06
N ILE A 95 19.39 20.33 4.18
CA ILE A 95 19.38 18.89 4.45
C ILE A 95 20.75 18.31 4.10
N LEU A 96 21.35 17.59 5.05
CA LEU A 96 22.51 16.72 4.86
C LEU A 96 22.02 15.28 5.03
N THR A 97 22.14 14.44 3.99
CA THR A 97 21.51 13.13 3.99
C THR A 97 22.45 11.98 3.62
N ASN A 98 22.30 10.88 4.34
CA ASN A 98 22.77 9.54 3.97
C ASN A 98 21.56 8.58 3.86
N GLU A 99 20.45 9.08 3.38
CA GLU A 99 19.21 8.32 3.33
C GLU A 99 19.11 7.58 1.98
N GLY A 100 18.89 6.27 2.04
CA GLY A 100 18.73 5.43 0.86
C GLY A 100 17.40 5.59 0.11
N GLY A 101 16.54 6.51 0.54
CA GLY A 101 15.22 6.72 -0.04
C GLY A 101 14.52 7.98 0.45
N LEU A 102 15.22 9.12 0.40
CA LEU A 102 14.63 10.39 0.77
C LEU A 102 13.64 10.87 -0.28
N THR A 103 12.39 11.03 0.14
CA THR A 103 11.28 11.58 -0.66
C THR A 103 10.90 12.95 -0.13
N ILE A 104 11.02 13.98 -0.94
CA ILE A 104 10.70 15.36 -0.56
C ILE A 104 9.62 15.91 -1.47
N VAL A 105 8.49 16.31 -0.90
CA VAL A 105 7.43 16.99 -1.62
C VAL A 105 7.09 18.31 -0.96
N ARG A 106 7.09 19.38 -1.74
CA ARG A 106 6.77 20.75 -1.28
C ARG A 106 7.71 21.25 -0.18
N MET A 107 9.01 21.24 -0.47
CA MET A 107 10.02 21.86 0.37
C MET A 107 10.35 23.27 -0.13
N ARG A 108 10.56 24.21 0.79
CA ARG A 108 11.19 25.51 0.48
C ARG A 108 12.48 25.65 1.27
N ALA A 109 13.59 25.87 0.54
CA ALA A 109 14.89 26.22 1.12
C ALA A 109 15.24 27.68 0.76
N LYS A 110 15.55 28.49 1.76
CA LYS A 110 15.78 29.93 1.59
C LYS A 110 17.00 30.39 2.37
N ASN A 111 17.83 31.26 1.72
CA ASN A 111 19.00 31.88 2.34
C ASN A 111 19.97 30.82 2.92
N VAL A 112 20.29 29.78 2.15
CA VAL A 112 21.18 28.69 2.56
C VAL A 112 22.30 28.48 1.53
N PRO A 113 23.46 27.97 1.92
CA PRO A 113 24.50 27.62 0.92
C PRO A 113 24.07 26.49 0.01
N VAL A 114 23.47 25.44 0.56
CA VAL A 114 23.05 24.23 -0.16
C VAL A 114 21.64 23.84 0.29
N ALA A 115 20.75 23.47 -0.65
CA ALA A 115 19.43 23.01 -0.26
C ALA A 115 19.44 21.53 0.19
N VAL A 116 20.02 20.62 -0.62
CA VAL A 116 20.17 19.22 -0.25
C VAL A 116 21.58 18.74 -0.57
N GLU A 117 22.24 18.18 0.40
CA GLU A 117 23.57 17.60 0.27
C GLU A 117 23.57 16.12 0.63
N ILE A 118 23.89 15.27 -0.35
CA ILE A 118 24.11 13.85 -0.09
C ILE A 118 25.52 13.69 0.49
N LYS A 119 25.63 12.98 1.61
CA LYS A 119 26.93 12.73 2.30
C LYS A 119 27.90 12.02 1.39
N GLU A 120 29.17 12.30 1.59
CA GLU A 120 30.24 11.64 0.85
C GLU A 120 30.19 10.12 1.07
N ASN A 121 30.37 9.35 -0.01
CA ASN A 121 30.27 7.90 -0.05
C ASN A 121 28.86 7.31 0.26
N ALA A 122 27.83 8.14 0.36
CA ALA A 122 26.45 7.70 0.44
C ALA A 122 25.89 7.40 -0.96
N PRO A 123 24.92 6.50 -1.10
CA PRO A 123 24.25 6.27 -2.39
C PRO A 123 23.47 7.51 -2.83
N ASP A 124 23.59 7.85 -4.12
CA ASP A 124 22.81 8.93 -4.72
C ASP A 124 21.36 8.49 -4.94
N ARG A 125 20.52 8.63 -3.92
CA ARG A 125 19.10 8.26 -3.95
C ARG A 125 18.28 9.41 -3.39
N LEU A 126 17.55 10.13 -4.28
CA LEU A 126 16.76 11.27 -3.91
C LEU A 126 15.58 11.45 -4.87
N PHE A 127 14.42 11.64 -4.31
CA PHE A 127 13.26 12.13 -5.05
C PHE A 127 12.80 13.48 -4.48
N MET A 128 12.55 14.47 -5.37
CA MET A 128 11.97 15.77 -4.99
C MET A 128 10.92 16.20 -6.01
N GLU A 129 9.80 16.73 -5.53
CA GLU A 129 8.77 17.30 -6.39
C GLU A 129 8.15 18.55 -5.74
N ASP A 130 7.80 19.53 -6.60
CA ASP A 130 7.14 20.78 -6.20
C ASP A 130 7.91 21.56 -5.12
N CYS A 131 9.21 21.82 -5.33
CA CYS A 131 10.06 22.50 -4.36
C CYS A 131 10.46 23.92 -4.81
N ILE A 132 10.86 24.74 -3.85
CA ILE A 132 11.34 26.11 -4.08
C ILE A 132 12.74 26.28 -3.47
N PHE A 133 13.71 26.70 -4.28
CA PHE A 133 15.04 27.13 -3.85
C PHE A 133 15.16 28.63 -4.06
N GLU A 134 15.37 29.39 -3.00
CA GLU A 134 15.47 30.85 -3.04
C GLU A 134 16.73 31.34 -2.33
N ASN A 135 17.59 32.09 -3.03
CA ASN A 135 18.87 32.55 -2.50
C ASN A 135 19.73 31.39 -1.97
N VAL A 136 19.90 30.33 -2.79
CA VAL A 136 20.80 29.23 -2.50
C VAL A 136 22.15 29.52 -3.10
N HIS A 137 23.12 29.93 -2.24
CA HIS A 137 24.31 30.66 -2.68
C HIS A 137 25.37 29.82 -3.38
N ARG A 138 25.46 28.54 -3.02
CA ARG A 138 26.47 27.63 -3.56
C ARG A 138 25.86 26.68 -4.60
N THR A 139 24.94 25.80 -4.20
CA THR A 139 24.30 24.89 -5.13
C THR A 139 22.98 24.35 -4.57
N GLY A 140 22.01 24.08 -5.46
CA GLY A 140 20.74 23.46 -5.08
C GLY A 140 20.94 22.07 -4.48
N VAL A 141 21.57 21.15 -5.22
CA VAL A 141 21.78 19.77 -4.80
C VAL A 141 23.22 19.34 -4.99
N ILE A 142 23.82 18.70 -3.99
CA ILE A 142 25.14 18.05 -4.10
C ILE A 142 24.93 16.53 -4.14
N LEU A 143 25.35 15.93 -5.26
CA LEU A 143 25.40 14.49 -5.49
C LEU A 143 26.84 13.97 -5.24
N THR A 144 27.01 12.70 -4.94
CA THR A 144 28.32 12.12 -4.63
C THR A 144 28.97 11.45 -5.82
N ASP A 145 28.19 10.76 -6.64
CA ASP A 145 28.67 9.77 -7.59
C ASP A 145 28.63 10.25 -9.05
N ALA A 146 29.41 9.59 -9.88
CA ALA A 146 29.43 9.76 -11.34
C ALA A 146 28.40 8.89 -12.09
N GLY A 147 27.47 8.30 -11.37
CA GLY A 147 26.47 7.39 -11.92
C GLY A 147 26.91 5.93 -11.89
N ASN A 148 26.31 5.17 -11.01
CA ASN A 148 26.48 3.74 -10.89
C ASN A 148 25.13 3.01 -10.84
N ALA A 149 25.15 1.71 -10.61
CA ALA A 149 23.94 0.90 -10.59
C ALA A 149 22.94 1.29 -9.50
N ALA A 150 23.38 1.98 -8.45
CA ALA A 150 22.55 2.41 -7.32
C ALA A 150 22.07 3.86 -7.43
N THR A 151 22.50 4.61 -8.46
CA THR A 151 22.11 6.02 -8.64
C THR A 151 20.66 6.14 -9.04
N GLN A 152 19.86 6.85 -8.24
CA GLN A 152 18.43 7.06 -8.43
C GLN A 152 18.04 8.47 -8.00
N ILE A 153 18.17 9.42 -8.90
CA ILE A 153 17.86 10.84 -8.67
C ILE A 153 16.74 11.26 -9.61
N ASN A 154 15.65 11.73 -9.02
CA ASN A 154 14.58 12.39 -9.77
C ASN A 154 14.11 13.64 -9.05
N LEU A 155 14.29 14.79 -9.69
CA LEU A 155 13.85 16.08 -9.20
C LEU A 155 12.89 16.69 -10.23
N ARG A 156 11.70 17.11 -9.78
CA ARG A 156 10.63 17.59 -10.66
C ARG A 156 10.04 18.88 -10.15
N ASN A 157 9.72 19.77 -11.06
CA ASN A 157 9.08 21.04 -10.76
C ASN A 157 9.77 21.81 -9.61
N ILE A 158 11.09 21.99 -9.71
CA ILE A 158 11.88 22.75 -8.74
C ILE A 158 11.99 24.19 -9.23
N GLN A 159 11.35 25.13 -8.53
CA GLN A 159 11.45 26.56 -8.82
C GLN A 159 12.68 27.16 -8.13
N CYS A 160 13.51 27.81 -8.89
CA CYS A 160 14.78 28.39 -8.43
C CYS A 160 14.79 29.90 -8.63
N LYS A 161 15.18 30.66 -7.60
CA LYS A 161 15.41 32.10 -7.66
C LYS A 161 16.71 32.43 -6.99
N ASN A 162 17.64 33.06 -7.72
CA ASN A 162 19.02 33.35 -7.26
C ASN A 162 19.73 32.02 -6.84
N VAL A 163 19.69 31.03 -7.70
CA VAL A 163 20.40 29.74 -7.53
C VAL A 163 21.35 29.57 -8.71
N PRO A 164 22.61 29.99 -8.57
CA PRO A 164 23.55 30.03 -9.68
C PRO A 164 23.98 28.66 -10.17
N MET A 165 23.97 27.68 -9.30
CA MET A 165 24.24 26.25 -9.61
C MET A 165 23.12 25.40 -9.12
N PHE A 166 22.45 24.68 -10.03
CA PHE A 166 21.35 23.80 -9.66
C PHE A 166 21.85 22.50 -9.01
N ALA A 167 22.83 21.84 -9.61
CA ALA A 167 23.39 20.62 -9.04
C ALA A 167 24.90 20.54 -9.26
N LEU A 168 25.58 19.84 -8.36
CA LEU A 168 27.01 19.54 -8.40
C LEU A 168 27.25 18.07 -8.12
N GLU A 169 27.95 17.37 -9.01
CA GLU A 169 28.47 16.05 -8.76
C GLU A 169 29.86 16.15 -8.15
N ARG A 170 29.99 15.77 -6.89
CA ARG A 170 31.23 15.97 -6.12
C ARG A 170 32.40 15.20 -6.72
N PHE A 171 32.19 13.97 -7.09
CA PHE A 171 33.26 13.09 -7.58
C PHE A 171 33.81 13.51 -8.95
N THR A 172 32.97 13.87 -9.89
CA THR A 172 33.37 14.30 -11.24
C THR A 172 33.62 15.80 -11.34
N ASN A 173 33.24 16.55 -10.31
CA ASN A 173 33.14 18.01 -10.31
C ASN A 173 32.28 18.55 -11.46
N GLN A 174 31.33 17.75 -11.93
CA GLN A 174 30.43 18.20 -12.97
C GLN A 174 29.36 19.13 -12.40
N GLN A 175 29.26 20.28 -13.01
CA GLN A 175 28.37 21.37 -12.62
C GLN A 175 27.17 21.45 -13.56
N ILE A 176 25.99 21.61 -12.98
CA ILE A 176 24.75 21.88 -13.70
C ILE A 176 24.32 23.29 -13.33
N PRO A 177 24.64 24.29 -14.14
CA PRO A 177 24.38 25.68 -13.82
C PRO A 177 22.89 26.01 -13.88
N GLY A 178 22.48 26.99 -13.07
CA GLY A 178 21.23 27.69 -13.26
C GLY A 178 21.31 28.57 -14.51
N LYS A 179 20.28 28.52 -15.35
CA LYS A 179 20.33 29.24 -16.64
C LYS A 179 19.90 30.70 -16.54
N GLU A 180 19.07 31.01 -15.54
CA GLU A 180 18.45 32.33 -15.39
C GLU A 180 18.42 32.76 -13.91
N LYS A 181 18.12 34.02 -13.65
CA LYS A 181 17.90 34.50 -12.28
C LYS A 181 16.72 33.83 -11.61
N THR A 182 15.68 33.51 -12.38
CA THR A 182 14.51 32.78 -11.95
C THR A 182 14.14 31.74 -13.02
N TYR A 183 14.17 30.47 -12.66
CA TYR A 183 13.93 29.38 -13.57
C TYR A 183 13.24 28.20 -12.85
N ARG A 184 12.71 27.30 -13.62
CA ARG A 184 12.18 26.03 -13.13
C ARG A 184 12.97 24.90 -13.74
N VAL A 185 13.38 23.94 -12.91
CA VAL A 185 13.81 22.63 -13.36
C VAL A 185 12.57 21.76 -13.44
N THR A 186 12.07 21.54 -14.65
CA THR A 186 10.89 20.73 -14.89
C THR A 186 11.20 19.26 -14.65
N ARG A 187 12.42 18.84 -15.00
CA ARG A 187 12.92 17.49 -14.77
C ARG A 187 14.44 17.46 -14.64
N PHE A 188 14.91 16.75 -13.63
CA PHE A 188 16.29 16.28 -13.54
C PHE A 188 16.25 14.79 -13.18
N THR A 189 16.76 13.92 -14.05
CA THR A 189 16.82 12.46 -13.84
C THR A 189 18.24 12.01 -14.01
N PHE A 190 18.77 11.23 -13.07
CA PHE A 190 20.08 10.62 -13.15
C PHE A 190 20.07 9.18 -12.63
N GLY A 191 20.58 8.24 -13.41
CA GLY A 191 20.63 6.81 -13.11
C GLY A 191 20.08 5.96 -14.25
N PHE A 192 19.82 4.67 -13.98
CA PHE A 192 19.25 3.79 -15.00
C PHE A 192 17.83 4.18 -15.39
N ASN A 193 17.66 4.44 -16.67
CA ASN A 193 16.43 4.91 -17.25
C ASN A 193 15.98 4.02 -18.42
N ALA A 194 14.70 3.69 -18.46
CA ALA A 194 14.03 3.07 -19.59
C ALA A 194 12.77 3.88 -19.92
N ASP A 195 12.67 4.39 -21.12
CA ASP A 195 11.51 5.15 -21.61
C ASP A 195 10.35 4.23 -22.00
N SER A 196 10.64 2.93 -22.16
CA SER A 196 9.66 1.86 -22.41
C SER A 196 10.21 0.52 -21.95
N LEU A 197 9.36 -0.51 -21.87
CA LEU A 197 9.79 -1.89 -21.61
C LEU A 197 10.59 -2.54 -22.79
N GLU A 198 10.64 -1.88 -23.92
CA GLU A 198 11.47 -2.33 -25.05
C GLU A 198 12.91 -1.88 -24.95
N ASP A 199 13.16 -0.86 -24.13
CA ASP A 199 14.48 -0.27 -24.01
C ASP A 199 15.37 -1.10 -23.10
N THR A 200 16.63 -1.18 -23.46
CA THR A 200 17.66 -1.60 -22.51
C THR A 200 17.97 -0.42 -21.58
N PRO A 201 17.76 -0.54 -20.25
CA PRO A 201 18.03 0.55 -19.34
C PRO A 201 19.47 1.04 -19.44
N GLN A 202 19.65 2.35 -19.59
CA GLN A 202 20.94 3.03 -19.67
C GLN A 202 21.08 4.02 -18.53
N ILE A 203 22.33 4.22 -18.05
CA ILE A 203 22.62 5.34 -17.14
C ILE A 203 22.56 6.62 -17.97
N VAL A 204 21.58 7.46 -17.67
CA VAL A 204 21.41 8.74 -18.33
C VAL A 204 21.32 9.87 -17.31
N ARG A 205 21.75 11.05 -17.74
CA ARG A 205 21.48 12.29 -17.05
C ARG A 205 20.69 13.19 -18.00
N ARG A 206 19.50 13.58 -17.59
CA ARG A 206 18.62 14.48 -18.34
C ARG A 206 18.29 15.67 -17.47
N THR A 207 18.44 16.88 -18.00
CA THR A 207 18.08 18.13 -17.33
C THR A 207 17.22 18.96 -18.28
N GLU A 208 15.99 19.24 -17.85
CA GLU A 208 15.05 20.08 -18.57
C GLU A 208 14.71 21.29 -17.70
N THR A 209 14.83 22.48 -18.27
CA THR A 209 14.62 23.74 -17.56
C THR A 209 13.84 24.72 -18.41
N GLU A 210 13.05 25.56 -17.75
CA GLU A 210 12.35 26.66 -18.39
C GLU A 210 12.51 27.97 -17.59
N PRO A 211 12.55 29.15 -18.23
CA PRO A 211 12.51 30.41 -17.53
C PRO A 211 11.10 30.63 -16.96
N ILE A 212 11.02 31.20 -15.75
CA ILE A 212 9.77 31.64 -15.14
C ILE A 212 9.87 33.09 -14.69
N LYS A 213 8.76 33.83 -14.72
CA LYS A 213 8.75 35.25 -14.34
C LYS A 213 8.89 35.45 -12.83
N SER A 214 8.30 34.59 -12.04
CA SER A 214 8.29 34.64 -10.57
C SER A 214 8.06 33.26 -9.97
N ILE A 215 8.43 33.09 -8.71
CA ILE A 215 8.10 31.94 -7.91
C ILE A 215 6.58 31.89 -7.67
N THR A 216 5.98 30.74 -7.87
CA THR A 216 4.59 30.46 -7.52
C THR A 216 4.56 29.76 -6.16
N PRO A 217 3.70 30.17 -5.22
CA PRO A 217 3.53 29.47 -3.94
C PRO A 217 3.24 27.98 -4.14
N LEU A 218 3.66 27.17 -3.18
CA LEU A 218 3.35 25.74 -3.15
C LEU A 218 1.88 25.54 -2.76
N ASP A 219 1.21 24.65 -3.47
CA ASP A 219 -0.17 24.28 -3.15
C ASP A 219 -0.18 23.13 -2.14
N THR A 220 -0.74 23.36 -0.97
CA THR A 220 -0.88 22.40 0.13
C THR A 220 -2.35 22.04 0.40
N GLY A 221 -3.26 22.42 -0.49
CA GLY A 221 -4.70 22.26 -0.29
C GLY A 221 -5.19 20.80 -0.21
N ASP A 222 -4.35 19.87 -0.65
CA ASP A 222 -4.62 18.43 -0.58
C ASP A 222 -4.30 17.78 0.79
N THR A 223 -3.69 18.55 1.70
CA THR A 223 -3.44 18.14 3.10
C THR A 223 -4.10 19.12 4.06
N PRO A 224 -5.44 19.12 4.16
CA PRO A 224 -6.19 20.09 4.95
C PRO A 224 -5.88 19.95 6.44
N MET A 225 -5.83 21.10 7.12
CA MET A 225 -5.72 21.15 8.56
C MET A 225 -7.00 20.64 9.23
N LEU A 226 -6.85 20.09 10.42
CA LEU A 226 -8.00 19.73 11.25
C LEU A 226 -8.82 20.99 11.63
N PRO A 227 -10.12 20.85 11.79
CA PRO A 227 -10.95 21.89 12.40
C PRO A 227 -10.43 22.30 13.78
N ALA A 228 -10.76 23.49 14.22
CA ALA A 228 -10.39 23.96 15.55
C ALA A 228 -10.93 23.04 16.66
N THR A 229 -10.15 22.82 17.70
CA THR A 229 -10.47 21.82 18.77
C THR A 229 -11.77 22.10 19.50
N GLU A 230 -12.20 23.36 19.55
CA GLU A 230 -13.47 23.79 20.15
C GLU A 230 -14.69 23.26 19.37
N GLN A 231 -14.49 22.82 18.15
CA GLN A 231 -15.52 22.23 17.30
C GLN A 231 -15.60 20.71 17.44
N TRP A 232 -14.75 20.10 18.27
CA TRP A 232 -14.72 18.65 18.43
C TRP A 232 -15.66 18.19 19.53
N ILE A 233 -16.39 17.13 19.27
CA ILE A 233 -17.15 16.44 20.31
C ILE A 233 -16.40 15.18 20.75
N ASN A 234 -16.13 15.08 22.05
CA ASN A 234 -15.52 13.90 22.62
C ASN A 234 -16.57 12.77 22.73
N ILE A 235 -16.32 11.64 22.05
CA ILE A 235 -17.24 10.51 22.02
C ILE A 235 -17.56 9.94 23.41
N ARG A 236 -16.63 10.03 24.38
CA ARG A 236 -16.86 9.60 25.75
C ARG A 236 -17.89 10.46 26.47
N ASN A 237 -18.03 11.75 26.12
CA ASN A 237 -19.07 12.62 26.67
C ASN A 237 -20.46 12.23 26.17
N LEU A 238 -20.54 11.44 25.10
CA LEU A 238 -21.77 10.86 24.57
C LEU A 238 -22.08 9.47 25.16
N GLY A 239 -21.18 8.93 26.00
CA GLY A 239 -21.37 7.66 26.68
C GLY A 239 -20.52 6.49 26.21
N ALA A 240 -19.68 6.66 25.17
CA ALA A 240 -18.79 5.61 24.72
C ALA A 240 -17.81 5.16 25.83
N LYS A 241 -17.66 3.87 25.97
CA LYS A 241 -16.82 3.26 27.05
C LYS A 241 -15.38 3.12 26.62
N GLY A 242 -15.13 2.61 25.43
CA GLY A 242 -13.78 2.35 24.93
C GLY A 242 -12.97 1.42 25.85
N ASP A 243 -13.63 0.45 26.49
CA ASP A 243 -13.06 -0.50 27.45
C ASP A 243 -12.67 -1.85 26.82
N GLY A 244 -12.94 -2.03 25.54
CA GLY A 244 -12.65 -3.26 24.78
C GLY A 244 -13.74 -4.34 24.92
N PHE A 245 -14.81 -4.09 25.65
CA PHE A 245 -15.87 -5.07 25.94
C PHE A 245 -17.28 -4.53 25.64
N SER A 246 -17.54 -3.32 26.09
CA SER A 246 -18.85 -2.66 25.91
C SER A 246 -19.09 -2.34 24.44
N ASP A 247 -20.33 -2.57 24.00
CA ASP A 247 -20.74 -2.23 22.64
C ASP A 247 -20.96 -0.73 22.53
N ASP A 248 -20.06 -0.07 21.83
CA ASP A 248 -20.10 1.37 21.57
C ASP A 248 -20.78 1.74 20.24
N THR A 249 -21.30 0.75 19.48
CA THR A 249 -21.84 0.93 18.13
C THR A 249 -22.86 2.04 18.05
N HIS A 250 -23.88 2.00 18.91
CA HIS A 250 -24.99 2.96 18.88
C HIS A 250 -24.50 4.40 19.14
N ILE A 251 -23.54 4.56 20.05
CA ILE A 251 -22.97 5.89 20.36
C ILE A 251 -22.23 6.45 19.15
N PHE A 252 -21.46 5.64 18.44
CA PHE A 252 -20.79 6.07 17.20
C PHE A 252 -21.79 6.41 16.11
N GLN A 253 -22.81 5.59 15.90
CA GLN A 253 -23.87 5.85 14.90
C GLN A 253 -24.61 7.15 15.19
N GLU A 254 -25.00 7.39 16.45
CA GLU A 254 -25.62 8.65 16.85
C GLU A 254 -24.69 9.84 16.69
N ALA A 255 -23.42 9.71 17.09
CA ALA A 255 -22.43 10.78 16.96
C ALA A 255 -22.28 11.21 15.50
N VAL A 256 -22.15 10.27 14.58
CA VAL A 256 -22.05 10.52 13.13
C VAL A 256 -23.31 11.22 12.61
N GLN A 257 -24.50 10.90 13.15
CA GLN A 257 -25.73 11.58 12.74
C GLN A 257 -25.78 13.04 13.19
N LYS A 258 -25.20 13.38 14.34
CA LYS A 258 -25.38 14.66 15.00
C LYS A 258 -24.21 15.64 14.80
N TYR A 259 -22.99 15.13 14.67
CA TYR A 259 -21.78 15.96 14.74
C TYR A 259 -20.88 15.80 13.52
N ALA A 260 -20.22 16.89 13.15
CA ALA A 260 -19.26 16.88 12.04
C ALA A 260 -17.85 16.42 12.48
N ASN A 261 -17.41 16.79 13.70
CA ASN A 261 -16.06 16.52 14.17
C ASN A 261 -16.12 15.67 15.44
N ILE A 262 -15.77 14.40 15.33
CA ILE A 262 -15.86 13.44 16.41
C ILE A 262 -14.45 13.10 16.88
N TYR A 263 -14.12 13.51 18.10
CA TYR A 263 -12.88 13.17 18.76
C TYR A 263 -13.00 11.86 19.52
N ILE A 264 -12.07 10.95 19.24
CA ILE A 264 -12.02 9.62 19.83
C ILE A 264 -10.74 9.53 20.68
N PRO A 265 -10.83 9.73 22.00
CA PRO A 265 -9.68 9.61 22.87
C PRO A 265 -9.19 8.17 23.00
N GLN A 266 -8.09 8.00 23.74
CA GLN A 266 -7.55 6.67 24.04
C GLN A 266 -8.66 5.71 24.49
N GLY A 267 -8.69 4.52 23.90
CA GLY A 267 -9.65 3.47 24.24
C GLY A 267 -9.73 2.39 23.16
N TRP A 268 -10.39 1.31 23.53
CA TRP A 268 -10.71 0.18 22.66
C TRP A 268 -12.24 0.16 22.47
N TYR A 269 -12.72 0.72 21.38
CA TYR A 269 -14.13 0.90 21.13
C TYR A 269 -14.67 -0.27 20.31
N VAL A 270 -15.52 -1.09 20.92
CA VAL A 270 -16.14 -2.23 20.22
C VAL A 270 -17.27 -1.74 19.33
N VAL A 271 -17.17 -1.99 18.03
CA VAL A 271 -18.17 -1.63 17.03
C VAL A 271 -18.61 -2.91 16.31
N LYS A 272 -19.90 -3.28 16.51
CA LYS A 272 -20.47 -4.54 15.99
C LYS A 272 -21.16 -4.41 14.64
N GLU A 273 -21.48 -3.18 14.23
CA GLU A 273 -22.16 -2.90 12.98
C GLU A 273 -21.32 -1.93 12.13
N PRO A 274 -21.50 -1.94 10.80
CA PRO A 274 -20.85 -0.98 9.92
C PRO A 274 -21.12 0.48 10.32
N LEU A 275 -20.06 1.28 10.30
CA LEU A 275 -20.14 2.72 10.55
C LEU A 275 -20.01 3.48 9.24
N THR A 276 -21.06 4.22 8.85
CA THR A 276 -21.07 5.04 7.63
C THR A 276 -21.05 6.51 7.98
N LEU A 277 -20.02 7.22 7.54
CA LEU A 277 -19.85 8.66 7.75
C LEU A 277 -20.78 9.47 6.85
N LYS A 278 -21.06 10.70 7.25
CA LYS A 278 -21.71 11.71 6.41
C LYS A 278 -20.68 12.48 5.59
N GLN A 279 -21.17 13.27 4.64
CA GLN A 279 -20.37 14.02 3.66
C GLN A 279 -19.21 14.85 4.25
N ASN A 280 -19.37 15.36 5.46
CA ASN A 280 -18.38 16.22 6.12
C ASN A 280 -18.03 15.72 7.53
N THR A 281 -18.26 14.45 7.83
CA THR A 281 -17.90 13.91 9.14
C THR A 281 -16.40 13.59 9.19
N ASN A 282 -15.74 14.13 10.22
CA ASN A 282 -14.35 13.85 10.54
C ASN A 282 -14.25 12.94 11.76
N LEU A 283 -13.43 11.91 11.68
CA LEU A 283 -13.04 11.06 12.81
C LEU A 283 -11.61 11.38 13.22
N ILE A 284 -11.43 11.85 14.44
CA ILE A 284 -10.16 12.37 14.94
C ILE A 284 -9.77 11.55 16.17
N GLY A 285 -8.89 10.59 15.98
CA GLY A 285 -8.31 9.80 17.08
C GLY A 285 -7.14 10.53 17.74
N LEU A 286 -6.82 10.11 18.95
CA LEU A 286 -5.64 10.62 19.66
C LEU A 286 -4.34 10.12 19.02
N HIS A 287 -4.26 8.81 18.81
CA HIS A 287 -3.10 8.13 18.22
C HIS A 287 -3.47 6.67 17.93
N PRO A 288 -3.08 6.09 16.77
CA PRO A 288 -3.50 4.73 16.39
C PRO A 288 -3.02 3.65 17.35
N GLY A 289 -1.91 3.85 18.06
CA GLY A 289 -1.45 2.91 19.11
C GLY A 289 -2.34 2.88 20.36
N THR A 290 -3.27 3.80 20.50
CA THR A 290 -4.11 3.94 21.70
C THR A 290 -5.60 4.12 21.43
N THR A 291 -5.97 4.49 20.21
CA THR A 291 -7.37 4.71 19.80
C THR A 291 -7.77 3.66 18.78
N ILE A 292 -8.49 2.65 19.22
CA ILE A 292 -8.76 1.45 18.42
C ILE A 292 -10.28 1.27 18.26
N LEU A 293 -10.74 1.18 17.01
CA LEU A 293 -12.08 0.69 16.68
C LEU A 293 -11.97 -0.79 16.36
N LEU A 294 -12.63 -1.62 17.17
CA LEU A 294 -12.51 -3.06 17.14
C LEU A 294 -13.84 -3.72 16.75
N SER A 295 -13.85 -4.53 15.70
CA SER A 295 -14.92 -5.49 15.44
C SER A 295 -14.47 -6.86 15.90
N LEU A 296 -15.09 -7.35 16.97
CA LEU A 296 -14.71 -8.64 17.57
C LEU A 296 -14.86 -9.79 16.58
N GLY A 297 -13.99 -10.78 16.74
CA GLY A 297 -13.93 -11.94 15.86
C GLY A 297 -15.23 -12.75 15.79
N GLY A 298 -15.59 -13.19 14.59
CA GLY A 298 -16.84 -13.93 14.36
C GLY A 298 -18.09 -13.04 14.45
N ASN A 299 -17.95 -11.73 14.39
CA ASN A 299 -19.08 -10.81 14.42
C ASN A 299 -20.05 -11.08 13.26
N PRO A 300 -21.37 -11.27 13.52
CA PRO A 300 -22.36 -11.59 12.49
C PRO A 300 -22.40 -10.61 11.32
N ALA A 301 -22.14 -9.32 11.55
CA ALA A 301 -22.14 -8.31 10.49
C ALA A 301 -20.98 -8.52 9.48
N PHE A 302 -19.87 -9.08 9.91
CA PHE A 302 -18.65 -9.20 9.11
C PHE A 302 -18.23 -10.66 8.86
N SER A 303 -18.78 -11.61 9.58
CA SER A 303 -18.49 -13.03 9.43
C SER A 303 -19.30 -13.70 8.32
N GLY A 304 -19.06 -14.99 8.10
CA GLY A 304 -19.76 -15.77 7.07
C GLY A 304 -19.25 -15.49 5.67
N PHE A 305 -20.08 -15.81 4.68
CA PHE A 305 -19.77 -15.64 3.26
C PHE A 305 -20.66 -14.57 2.65
N GLY A 306 -20.17 -13.86 1.68
CA GLY A 306 -20.93 -12.83 0.97
C GLY A 306 -20.06 -11.66 0.49
N ALA A 307 -20.72 -10.60 0.07
CA ALA A 307 -20.07 -9.38 -0.36
C ALA A 307 -19.17 -8.77 0.73
N PRO A 308 -18.10 -8.08 0.35
CA PRO A 308 -17.28 -7.33 1.28
C PRO A 308 -18.11 -6.39 2.13
N GLN A 309 -17.84 -6.35 3.43
CA GLN A 309 -18.55 -5.50 4.38
C GLN A 309 -17.55 -4.64 5.15
N ALA A 310 -17.62 -3.33 4.97
CA ALA A 310 -16.67 -2.42 5.59
C ALA A 310 -17.04 -2.09 7.04
N GLN A 311 -16.04 -2.08 7.93
CA GLN A 311 -16.16 -1.58 9.29
C GLN A 311 -16.43 -0.08 9.30
N LEU A 312 -15.69 0.68 8.47
CA LEU A 312 -15.88 2.11 8.27
C LEU A 312 -16.11 2.41 6.78
N THR A 313 -17.12 3.21 6.47
CA THR A 313 -17.41 3.65 5.09
C THR A 313 -17.51 5.17 5.03
N THR A 314 -16.80 5.80 4.06
CA THR A 314 -17.02 7.20 3.72
C THR A 314 -18.03 7.33 2.58
N PRO A 315 -18.86 8.40 2.54
CA PRO A 315 -19.82 8.60 1.46
C PRO A 315 -19.11 8.97 0.15
N GLN A 316 -19.74 8.63 -0.95
CA GLN A 316 -19.24 8.98 -2.27
C GLN A 316 -19.16 10.52 -2.43
N GLY A 317 -17.99 10.99 -2.89
CA GLY A 317 -17.73 12.42 -3.07
C GLY A 317 -17.68 13.23 -1.77
N GLY A 318 -17.61 12.58 -0.61
CA GLY A 318 -17.49 13.26 0.69
C GLY A 318 -16.21 14.07 0.84
N LYS A 319 -16.18 14.94 1.85
CA LYS A 319 -14.99 15.67 2.30
C LYS A 319 -14.73 15.29 3.76
N ASN A 320 -14.06 14.16 3.93
CA ASN A 320 -13.86 13.54 5.22
C ASN A 320 -12.37 13.62 5.63
N ILE A 321 -12.12 13.84 6.91
CA ILE A 321 -10.81 13.64 7.52
C ILE A 321 -10.92 12.45 8.49
N VAL A 322 -10.02 11.48 8.35
CA VAL A 322 -9.91 10.33 9.27
C VAL A 322 -8.46 10.23 9.70
N CYS A 323 -8.19 10.35 10.99
CA CYS A 323 -6.82 10.34 11.47
C CYS A 323 -6.65 9.79 12.88
N GLY A 324 -5.44 9.36 13.22
CA GLY A 324 -5.05 8.95 14.57
C GLY A 324 -5.80 7.73 15.11
N ILE A 325 -6.30 6.85 14.26
CA ILE A 325 -7.09 5.69 14.66
C ILE A 325 -6.52 4.38 14.13
N PHE A 326 -6.81 3.32 14.84
CA PHE A 326 -6.55 1.96 14.41
C PHE A 326 -7.88 1.24 14.15
N LEU A 327 -8.07 0.76 12.93
CA LEU A 327 -9.20 -0.07 12.55
C LEU A 327 -8.79 -1.55 12.60
N ASN A 328 -9.45 -2.31 13.46
CA ASN A 328 -9.17 -3.72 13.65
C ASN A 328 -10.44 -4.55 13.46
N ALA A 329 -10.43 -5.43 12.48
CA ALA A 329 -11.56 -6.30 12.18
C ALA A 329 -11.45 -7.68 12.84
N ASP A 330 -10.39 -7.94 13.63
CA ASP A 330 -10.13 -9.22 14.32
C ASP A 330 -10.25 -10.45 13.39
N ALA A 331 -10.10 -11.66 13.92
CA ALA A 331 -10.17 -12.91 13.18
C ALA A 331 -11.61 -13.36 12.87
N TYR A 332 -11.76 -14.30 11.94
CA TYR A 332 -13.04 -14.93 11.55
C TYR A 332 -14.12 -13.98 10.99
N ASN A 333 -13.75 -12.76 10.64
CA ASN A 333 -14.61 -11.81 9.97
C ASN A 333 -14.36 -11.83 8.45
N TYR A 334 -14.72 -12.93 7.81
CA TYR A 334 -14.37 -13.26 6.41
C TYR A 334 -14.85 -12.24 5.37
N ARG A 335 -15.86 -11.46 5.69
CA ARG A 335 -16.40 -10.41 4.82
C ARG A 335 -15.79 -9.05 5.11
N ALA A 336 -14.95 -8.94 6.14
CA ALA A 336 -14.48 -7.64 6.60
C ALA A 336 -13.59 -6.93 5.57
N VAL A 337 -13.82 -5.64 5.47
CA VAL A 337 -12.94 -4.61 4.96
C VAL A 337 -12.79 -3.59 6.09
N ASN A 338 -11.58 -3.21 6.47
CA ASN A 338 -11.46 -2.26 7.58
C ASN A 338 -12.03 -0.88 7.18
N CYS A 339 -11.69 -0.38 6.00
CA CYS A 339 -12.24 0.89 5.53
C CYS A 339 -12.60 0.84 4.04
N LYS A 340 -13.85 1.19 3.68
CA LYS A 340 -14.26 1.48 2.32
C LYS A 340 -14.29 3.00 2.13
N TRP A 341 -13.38 3.50 1.32
CA TRP A 341 -13.20 4.92 1.09
C TRP A 341 -13.75 5.34 -0.26
N MET A 342 -14.81 6.15 -0.25
CA MET A 342 -15.42 6.73 -1.44
C MET A 342 -15.42 8.26 -1.40
N ALA A 343 -14.79 8.85 -0.40
CA ALA A 343 -14.67 10.30 -0.27
C ALA A 343 -13.80 10.90 -1.38
N GLY A 344 -14.11 12.12 -1.79
CA GLY A 344 -13.54 12.76 -2.97
C GLY A 344 -12.20 13.45 -2.75
N GLU A 345 -11.75 14.22 -3.75
CA GLU A 345 -10.42 14.84 -3.82
C GLU A 345 -10.06 15.71 -2.59
N GLY A 346 -11.00 16.37 -1.97
CA GLY A 346 -10.76 17.23 -0.80
C GLY A 346 -10.68 16.49 0.55
N SER A 347 -10.58 15.16 0.54
CA SER A 347 -10.54 14.31 1.74
C SER A 347 -9.13 13.94 2.13
N TYR A 348 -8.93 13.64 3.42
CA TYR A 348 -7.61 13.33 3.95
C TYR A 348 -7.66 12.20 4.99
N MET A 349 -6.88 11.16 4.77
CA MET A 349 -6.61 10.12 5.76
C MET A 349 -5.15 10.18 6.16
N TYR A 350 -4.86 10.29 7.45
CA TYR A 350 -3.46 10.27 7.90
C TYR A 350 -3.30 9.63 9.27
N ASP A 351 -2.13 9.02 9.47
CA ASP A 351 -1.81 8.28 10.70
C ASP A 351 -2.92 7.29 11.07
N VAL A 352 -3.31 6.45 10.09
CA VAL A 352 -4.31 5.39 10.28
C VAL A 352 -3.64 4.04 10.08
N LYS A 353 -3.94 3.14 11.01
CA LYS A 353 -3.39 1.78 10.99
C LYS A 353 -4.53 0.78 10.81
N PHE A 354 -4.22 -0.34 10.14
CA PHE A 354 -5.18 -1.40 9.88
C PHE A 354 -4.62 -2.75 10.29
N SER A 355 -5.46 -3.59 10.88
CA SER A 355 -5.15 -4.99 11.14
C SER A 355 -6.44 -5.81 11.18
N GLY A 356 -6.30 -7.10 11.00
CA GLY A 356 -7.37 -8.08 11.12
C GLY A 356 -7.09 -9.18 12.11
N HIS A 357 -6.01 -9.07 12.86
CA HIS A 357 -5.56 -10.15 13.73
C HIS A 357 -5.26 -9.69 15.15
N ASP A 358 -5.02 -10.67 16.01
CA ASP A 358 -4.58 -10.67 17.40
C ASP A 358 -3.56 -9.61 17.83
N LYS A 359 -2.90 -8.91 16.91
CA LYS A 359 -1.91 -7.88 17.31
C LYS A 359 -2.50 -6.81 18.22
N ALA A 360 -3.79 -6.57 18.12
CA ALA A 360 -4.50 -5.73 19.06
C ALA A 360 -4.45 -6.27 20.51
N ARG A 361 -4.42 -7.56 20.70
CA ARG A 361 -4.41 -8.19 22.02
C ARG A 361 -3.08 -8.01 22.78
N PHE A 362 -1.98 -7.82 22.05
CA PHE A 362 -0.67 -7.60 22.68
C PHE A 362 -0.58 -6.25 23.41
N PHE A 363 -1.44 -5.30 23.07
CA PHE A 363 -1.40 -3.96 23.67
C PHE A 363 -2.32 -3.78 24.87
N HIS A 364 -3.19 -4.75 25.16
CA HIS A 364 -4.16 -4.65 26.26
C HIS A 364 -3.71 -5.46 27.48
N ASN A 365 -2.67 -5.00 28.19
CA ASN A 365 -2.22 -5.52 29.50
C ASN A 365 -2.15 -7.07 29.62
N GLY A 366 -1.85 -7.77 28.54
CA GLY A 366 -1.84 -9.23 28.54
C GLY A 366 -3.21 -9.88 28.78
N GLN A 367 -4.27 -9.09 28.91
CA GLN A 367 -5.63 -9.58 28.93
C GLN A 367 -6.22 -9.42 27.54
N SER A 368 -6.37 -10.54 26.86
CA SER A 368 -7.22 -10.66 25.71
C SER A 368 -8.59 -10.06 26.07
N ALA A 369 -9.08 -9.10 25.28
CA ALA A 369 -10.51 -8.91 25.17
C ALA A 369 -11.02 -10.21 24.57
N ALA A 370 -11.23 -11.18 25.43
CA ALA A 370 -11.44 -12.55 25.00
C ALA A 370 -12.69 -12.58 24.14
N ASN A 371 -12.50 -12.83 22.86
CA ASN A 371 -13.58 -13.45 22.13
C ASN A 371 -13.90 -14.74 22.92
N PRO A 372 -15.08 -14.88 23.51
CA PRO A 372 -15.44 -16.06 24.29
C PRO A 372 -15.40 -17.35 23.47
N LEU A 373 -15.26 -17.24 22.15
CA LEU A 373 -15.13 -18.35 21.21
C LEU A 373 -13.67 -18.76 20.96
N GLU A 374 -12.70 -18.00 21.43
CA GLU A 374 -11.29 -18.33 21.24
C GLU A 374 -10.64 -18.81 22.53
N LYS A 375 -10.14 -20.01 22.50
CA LYS A 375 -9.07 -20.41 23.41
C LYS A 375 -7.81 -19.64 23.03
N PRO A 376 -7.06 -19.06 23.97
CA PRO A 376 -5.78 -18.43 23.67
C PRO A 376 -4.91 -19.50 22.96
N MET A 377 -4.66 -19.29 21.68
CA MET A 377 -3.69 -20.10 20.96
C MET A 377 -2.30 -19.66 21.41
N SER A 378 -1.61 -20.52 22.11
CA SER A 378 -0.18 -20.37 22.23
C SER A 378 0.42 -20.57 20.85
N ILE A 379 1.05 -19.56 20.28
CA ILE A 379 1.80 -19.65 19.03
C ILE A 379 3.03 -20.50 19.34
N THR A 380 2.91 -21.80 19.23
CA THR A 380 4.06 -22.70 19.17
C THR A 380 4.43 -22.95 17.71
N PRO A 381 5.64 -23.41 17.39
CA PRO A 381 5.98 -23.83 16.03
C PRO A 381 5.00 -24.85 15.44
N GLU A 382 4.34 -25.64 16.28
CA GLU A 382 3.34 -26.62 15.88
C GLU A 382 1.95 -25.97 15.64
N THR A 383 1.64 -24.88 16.32
CA THR A 383 0.41 -24.11 16.13
C THR A 383 0.54 -22.98 15.11
N HIS A 384 1.74 -22.71 14.63
CA HIS A 384 1.95 -22.00 13.37
C HIS A 384 1.53 -22.87 12.20
N ASP A 385 0.82 -23.93 12.51
CA ASP A 385 0.26 -24.83 11.53
C ASP A 385 -0.76 -24.06 10.69
N LEU A 386 -0.62 -24.20 9.43
CA LEU A 386 -1.45 -23.70 8.35
C LEU A 386 -2.93 -24.09 8.49
N ILE A 387 -3.22 -25.09 9.30
CA ILE A 387 -4.58 -25.55 9.58
C ILE A 387 -5.29 -24.62 10.55
N THR A 388 -4.57 -24.04 11.49
CA THR A 388 -5.11 -23.14 12.50
C THR A 388 -5.04 -21.68 12.05
N ARG A 389 -4.29 -21.41 10.99
CA ARG A 389 -4.17 -20.09 10.39
C ARG A 389 -5.35 -19.87 9.45
N ALA A 390 -6.20 -18.96 9.82
CA ALA A 390 -7.33 -18.57 8.99
C ALA A 390 -6.84 -17.66 7.84
N TRP A 391 -6.42 -18.28 6.77
CA TRP A 391 -5.96 -17.62 5.56
C TRP A 391 -7.12 -16.95 4.82
N ASP A 392 -6.85 -15.72 4.30
CA ASP A 392 -7.89 -14.92 3.66
C ASP A 392 -9.14 -14.74 4.56
N ASN A 393 -8.90 -14.42 5.81
CA ASN A 393 -9.99 -14.14 6.74
C ASN A 393 -10.71 -12.83 6.45
N GLN A 394 -10.13 -12.03 5.59
CA GLN A 394 -10.66 -10.71 5.28
C GLN A 394 -10.41 -10.38 3.82
N HIS A 395 -11.20 -9.46 3.27
CA HIS A 395 -10.99 -8.97 1.93
C HIS A 395 -9.79 -8.03 1.86
N TRP A 396 -9.94 -6.78 2.26
CA TRP A 396 -8.92 -5.75 2.13
C TRP A 396 -8.86 -4.89 3.39
N SER A 397 -7.69 -4.37 3.71
CA SER A 397 -7.60 -3.41 4.81
C SER A 397 -8.18 -2.06 4.39
N LEU A 398 -7.68 -1.47 3.32
CA LEU A 398 -8.20 -0.22 2.76
C LEU A 398 -8.71 -0.46 1.33
N TRP A 399 -10.00 -0.22 1.13
CA TRP A 399 -10.63 -0.28 -0.18
C TRP A 399 -11.08 1.10 -0.63
N ILE A 400 -10.38 1.67 -1.61
CA ILE A 400 -10.73 2.96 -2.22
C ILE A 400 -11.46 2.65 -3.53
N THR A 401 -12.70 3.15 -3.65
CA THR A 401 -13.56 2.77 -4.79
C THR A 401 -14.61 3.83 -5.10
N ASN A 402 -15.36 3.61 -6.18
CA ASN A 402 -16.52 4.43 -6.57
C ASN A 402 -16.23 5.94 -6.58
N GLY A 403 -15.14 6.33 -7.24
CA GLY A 403 -14.74 7.74 -7.30
C GLY A 403 -14.05 8.23 -6.03
N GLY A 404 -13.62 7.34 -5.16
CA GLY A 404 -12.78 7.69 -4.02
C GLY A 404 -11.43 8.27 -4.44
N GLY A 405 -10.97 9.29 -3.74
CA GLY A 405 -9.71 10.00 -3.98
C GLY A 405 -9.25 10.75 -2.74
N GLY A 406 -8.52 11.85 -2.94
CA GLY A 406 -7.95 12.64 -1.85
C GLY A 406 -6.55 12.22 -1.45
N SER A 407 -6.14 12.53 -0.24
CA SER A 407 -4.76 12.31 0.21
C SER A 407 -4.67 11.31 1.35
N PHE A 408 -3.61 10.51 1.34
CA PHE A 408 -3.34 9.45 2.31
C PHE A 408 -1.88 9.60 2.78
N ARG A 409 -1.67 9.78 4.08
CA ARG A 409 -0.32 9.96 4.64
C ARG A 409 -0.10 9.06 5.85
N ASP A 410 1.07 8.45 5.92
CA ASP A 410 1.46 7.55 7.02
C ASP A 410 0.39 6.49 7.30
N ILE A 411 0.02 5.78 6.25
CA ILE A 411 -0.90 4.65 6.36
C ILE A 411 -0.09 3.37 6.50
N TRP A 412 -0.48 2.56 7.45
CA TRP A 412 0.14 1.26 7.68
C TRP A 412 -0.88 0.15 7.81
N THR A 413 -0.61 -0.95 7.17
CA THR A 413 -1.37 -2.18 7.34
C THR A 413 -0.42 -3.37 7.38
N ALA A 414 -0.54 -4.16 8.45
CA ALA A 414 0.18 -5.41 8.63
C ALA A 414 -0.84 -6.50 8.99
N ASN A 415 -1.73 -6.76 8.06
CA ASN A 415 -2.83 -7.69 8.25
C ASN A 415 -2.52 -9.04 7.62
N GLU A 416 -2.01 -9.96 8.40
CA GLU A 416 -1.62 -11.31 8.00
C GLU A 416 -2.77 -12.18 7.48
N TYR A 417 -4.00 -11.69 7.49
CA TYR A 417 -5.20 -12.46 7.09
C TYR A 417 -5.99 -11.81 5.97
N SER A 418 -5.69 -10.57 5.62
CA SER A 418 -6.39 -9.98 4.48
C SER A 418 -5.75 -10.40 3.16
N SER A 419 -6.59 -10.50 2.14
CA SER A 419 -6.14 -10.83 0.79
C SER A 419 -5.24 -9.73 0.20
N ALA A 420 -5.49 -8.46 0.56
CA ALA A 420 -4.60 -7.36 0.22
C ALA A 420 -4.66 -6.23 1.26
N GLY A 421 -3.57 -5.47 1.39
CA GLY A 421 -3.51 -4.29 2.24
C GLY A 421 -4.27 -3.11 1.65
N LEU A 422 -4.03 -2.83 0.38
CA LEU A 422 -4.67 -1.77 -0.37
C LEU A 422 -5.34 -2.30 -1.62
N TYR A 423 -6.60 -1.97 -1.79
CA TYR A 423 -7.31 -2.14 -3.04
C TYR A 423 -7.89 -0.81 -3.50
N ILE A 424 -7.43 -0.30 -4.65
CA ILE A 424 -8.01 0.87 -5.30
C ILE A 424 -8.72 0.40 -6.55
N SER A 425 -9.99 0.76 -6.70
CA SER A 425 -10.78 0.30 -7.84
C SER A 425 -11.75 1.37 -8.34
N HIS A 426 -12.00 1.39 -9.65
CA HIS A 426 -13.06 2.18 -10.29
C HIS A 426 -13.05 3.66 -9.86
N THR A 427 -11.89 4.33 -10.01
CA THR A 427 -11.75 5.75 -9.70
C THR A 427 -10.79 6.45 -10.66
N ASP A 428 -11.22 7.60 -11.14
CA ASP A 428 -10.41 8.59 -11.86
C ASP A 428 -10.26 9.90 -11.08
N THR A 429 -10.86 9.96 -9.90
CA THR A 429 -10.69 11.07 -8.96
C THR A 429 -9.23 11.17 -8.53
N PRO A 430 -8.61 12.35 -8.61
CA PRO A 430 -7.23 12.52 -8.21
C PRO A 430 -6.95 12.03 -6.79
N GLY A 431 -5.90 11.23 -6.64
CA GLY A 431 -5.46 10.73 -5.35
C GLY A 431 -3.96 10.87 -5.16
N ARG A 432 -3.54 11.00 -3.90
CA ARG A 432 -2.13 11.08 -3.51
C ARG A 432 -1.84 10.23 -2.29
N ILE A 433 -0.77 9.47 -2.36
CA ILE A 433 -0.24 8.72 -1.22
C ILE A 433 1.09 9.36 -0.83
N TYR A 434 1.21 9.81 0.40
CA TYR A 434 2.41 10.38 1.00
C TYR A 434 2.95 9.46 2.10
N GLY A 435 3.62 8.39 1.69
CA GLY A 435 4.10 7.35 2.58
C GLY A 435 3.01 6.34 3.00
N MET A 436 3.17 5.12 2.54
CA MET A 436 2.31 4.01 2.93
C MET A 436 3.14 2.72 3.00
N SER A 437 2.96 1.97 4.08
CA SER A 437 3.59 0.68 4.28
C SER A 437 2.55 -0.43 4.32
N LEU A 438 2.75 -1.43 3.49
CA LEU A 438 1.88 -2.60 3.36
C LEU A 438 2.72 -3.85 3.64
N GLU A 439 2.28 -4.64 4.62
CA GLU A 439 3.08 -5.73 5.16
C GLU A 439 2.23 -6.99 5.38
N HIS A 440 2.79 -8.15 5.05
CA HIS A 440 2.28 -9.47 5.44
C HIS A 440 0.95 -9.91 4.81
N HIS A 441 0.48 -9.29 3.74
CA HIS A 441 -0.79 -9.69 3.12
C HIS A 441 -0.65 -10.98 2.31
N LEU A 442 -1.78 -11.64 2.10
CA LEU A 442 -1.77 -13.02 1.62
C LEU A 442 -1.61 -13.18 0.12
N ARG A 443 -2.17 -12.25 -0.66
CA ARG A 443 -2.14 -12.35 -2.12
C ARG A 443 -1.44 -11.19 -2.78
N ASN A 444 -1.74 -10.01 -2.31
CA ASN A 444 -1.16 -8.78 -2.81
C ASN A 444 -0.88 -7.85 -1.64
N GLU A 445 0.18 -7.07 -1.72
CA GLU A 445 0.28 -5.91 -0.86
C GLU A 445 -0.67 -4.81 -1.36
N ALA A 446 -0.68 -4.56 -2.66
CA ALA A 446 -1.61 -3.62 -3.28
C ALA A 446 -2.16 -4.10 -4.63
N ILE A 447 -3.40 -3.73 -4.91
CA ILE A 447 -4.07 -3.92 -6.21
C ILE A 447 -4.67 -2.59 -6.64
N PHE A 448 -4.39 -2.15 -7.87
CA PHE A 448 -5.05 -1.03 -8.52
C PHE A 448 -5.78 -1.55 -9.76
N ARG A 449 -7.09 -1.33 -9.83
CA ARG A 449 -7.92 -1.78 -10.94
C ARG A 449 -8.80 -0.65 -11.46
N ASN A 450 -8.65 -0.31 -12.73
CA ASN A 450 -9.39 0.79 -13.35
C ASN A 450 -9.23 2.11 -12.55
N VAL A 451 -7.95 2.51 -12.38
CA VAL A 451 -7.54 3.68 -11.60
C VAL A 451 -6.81 4.67 -12.50
N ALA A 452 -7.12 5.94 -12.37
CA ALA A 452 -6.42 6.98 -13.10
C ALA A 452 -6.11 8.22 -12.23
N ASN A 453 -5.07 8.98 -12.64
CA ASN A 453 -4.72 10.30 -12.08
C ASN A 453 -4.20 10.25 -10.63
N TRP A 454 -3.41 9.25 -10.29
CA TRP A 454 -2.84 9.10 -8.96
C TRP A 454 -1.33 9.34 -8.93
N LYS A 455 -0.84 9.95 -7.84
CA LYS A 455 0.57 10.06 -7.50
C LYS A 455 0.85 9.36 -6.18
N ILE A 456 1.78 8.46 -6.20
CA ILE A 456 2.13 7.62 -5.07
C ILE A 456 3.60 7.85 -4.70
N TYR A 457 3.83 8.42 -3.53
CA TYR A 457 5.16 8.74 -3.02
C TYR A 457 5.49 7.86 -1.82
N ASP A 458 6.69 7.33 -1.78
CA ASP A 458 7.21 6.55 -0.65
C ASP A 458 6.30 5.33 -0.33
N PHE A 459 6.25 4.40 -1.27
CA PHE A 459 5.37 3.24 -1.22
C PHE A 459 6.17 1.98 -0.92
N GLN A 460 6.01 1.47 0.31
CA GLN A 460 6.78 0.35 0.83
C GLN A 460 5.95 -0.92 0.89
N PHE A 461 6.54 -2.02 0.45
CA PHE A 461 6.01 -3.37 0.59
C PHE A 461 6.99 -4.26 1.32
N GLU A 462 6.52 -4.87 2.40
CA GLU A 462 7.26 -5.88 3.14
C GLU A 462 6.54 -7.22 3.05
N VAL A 463 7.03 -8.09 2.17
CA VAL A 463 6.41 -9.39 1.93
C VAL A 463 7.01 -10.43 2.84
N GLU A 464 6.27 -10.86 3.84
CA GLU A 464 6.68 -11.87 4.83
C GLU A 464 5.88 -13.15 4.79
N ALA A 465 4.79 -13.20 4.03
CA ALA A 465 3.89 -14.35 4.03
C ALA A 465 4.62 -15.63 3.64
N GLU A 466 4.66 -16.58 4.55
CA GLU A 466 5.34 -17.85 4.37
C GLU A 466 4.63 -18.75 3.37
N GLY A 467 5.37 -19.24 2.38
CA GLY A 467 4.89 -20.32 1.49
C GLY A 467 3.82 -19.91 0.48
N ILE A 468 3.54 -18.61 0.34
CA ILE A 468 2.55 -18.09 -0.60
C ILE A 468 3.22 -17.28 -1.69
N ASP A 469 2.69 -17.36 -2.87
CA ASP A 469 3.05 -16.51 -3.98
C ASP A 469 2.26 -15.19 -3.91
N THR A 470 2.61 -14.33 -2.94
CA THR A 470 2.04 -12.98 -2.83
C THR A 470 2.61 -12.10 -3.93
N GLN A 471 1.81 -11.62 -4.84
CA GLN A 471 2.20 -10.62 -5.82
C GLN A 471 2.22 -9.24 -5.15
N PRO A 472 3.37 -8.55 -5.04
CA PRO A 472 3.41 -7.29 -4.29
C PRO A 472 2.47 -6.23 -4.87
N LEU A 473 2.60 -5.87 -6.14
CA LEU A 473 1.75 -4.88 -6.80
C LEU A 473 1.14 -5.40 -8.09
N ASP A 474 -0.17 -5.31 -8.20
CA ASP A 474 -0.91 -5.48 -9.45
C ASP A 474 -1.51 -4.15 -9.92
N LEU A 475 -1.27 -3.81 -11.17
CA LEU A 475 -1.91 -2.69 -11.86
C LEU A 475 -2.74 -3.25 -13.03
N ILE A 476 -4.05 -3.06 -12.99
CA ILE A 476 -4.99 -3.62 -13.96
C ILE A 476 -5.85 -2.48 -14.52
N ASP A 477 -5.85 -2.29 -15.84
CA ASP A 477 -6.63 -1.25 -16.51
C ASP A 477 -6.35 0.17 -15.95
N CYS A 478 -5.11 0.46 -15.61
CA CYS A 478 -4.72 1.72 -14.99
C CYS A 478 -4.13 2.72 -15.99
N LYS A 479 -4.30 4.02 -15.70
CA LYS A 479 -3.83 5.09 -16.56
C LYS A 479 -3.34 6.30 -15.76
N ASN A 480 -2.28 6.97 -16.26
CA ASN A 480 -1.76 8.20 -15.67
C ASN A 480 -1.47 8.06 -14.17
N LEU A 481 -0.59 7.12 -13.84
CA LEU A 481 -0.10 6.92 -12.48
C LEU A 481 1.40 7.23 -12.39
N THR A 482 1.80 7.85 -11.30
CA THR A 482 3.22 8.05 -10.97
C THR A 482 3.53 7.41 -9.62
N PHE A 483 4.51 6.52 -9.61
CA PHE A 483 5.09 5.94 -8.40
C PHE A 483 6.48 6.51 -8.19
N ALA A 484 6.72 7.11 -7.04
CA ALA A 484 8.01 7.70 -6.69
C ALA A 484 8.53 7.10 -5.38
N ASN A 485 9.76 6.61 -5.41
CA ASN A 485 10.34 5.79 -4.34
C ASN A 485 9.45 4.59 -3.98
N PHE A 486 9.43 3.63 -4.89
CA PHE A 486 8.76 2.35 -4.70
C PHE A 486 9.73 1.34 -4.09
N TYR A 487 9.37 0.81 -2.94
CA TYR A 487 10.15 -0.17 -2.20
C TYR A 487 9.42 -1.49 -2.11
N SER A 488 9.98 -2.54 -2.67
CA SER A 488 9.48 -3.90 -2.50
C SER A 488 10.59 -4.77 -1.95
N TYR A 489 10.39 -5.33 -0.77
CA TYR A 489 11.37 -6.23 -0.21
C TYR A 489 10.73 -7.44 0.49
N ARG A 490 11.54 -8.45 0.62
CA ARG A 490 11.17 -9.69 1.27
C ARG A 490 12.06 -9.96 2.45
N VAL A 491 11.42 -10.31 3.54
CA VAL A 491 12.11 -10.64 4.78
C VAL A 491 12.40 -12.13 4.90
N SER A 492 13.03 -12.47 5.99
CA SER A 492 13.76 -13.69 6.28
C SER A 492 13.00 -15.01 6.10
N ARG A 493 11.69 -14.99 5.99
CA ARG A 493 10.86 -16.19 5.94
C ARG A 493 10.55 -16.69 4.54
N MET A 494 10.86 -15.90 3.54
CA MET A 494 10.60 -16.27 2.15
C MET A 494 11.68 -17.17 1.59
N LEU A 495 11.30 -18.27 0.97
CA LEU A 495 12.20 -19.26 0.40
C LEU A 495 12.39 -19.15 -1.10
N LYS A 496 11.47 -18.46 -1.78
CA LYS A 496 11.48 -18.29 -3.23
C LYS A 496 11.53 -16.82 -3.60
N SER A 497 12.16 -16.52 -4.72
CA SER A 497 11.94 -15.22 -5.40
C SER A 497 10.61 -15.26 -6.17
N TYR A 498 10.00 -14.09 -6.36
CA TYR A 498 8.82 -13.95 -7.20
C TYR A 498 9.17 -13.81 -8.68
N PRO A 499 8.20 -14.06 -9.56
CA PRO A 499 8.33 -13.67 -10.95
C PRO A 499 8.59 -12.17 -11.10
N SER A 500 7.83 -11.32 -10.42
CA SER A 500 8.02 -9.86 -10.48
C SER A 500 7.50 -9.16 -9.21
N ALA A 501 8.06 -7.98 -8.90
CA ALA A 501 7.54 -7.12 -7.83
C ALA A 501 6.28 -6.35 -8.28
N ILE A 502 6.24 -5.94 -9.53
CA ILE A 502 5.13 -5.23 -10.14
C ILE A 502 4.64 -6.05 -11.33
N ARG A 503 3.34 -6.25 -11.40
CA ARG A 503 2.70 -6.84 -12.58
C ARG A 503 1.70 -5.84 -13.16
N THR A 504 1.73 -5.66 -14.48
CA THR A 504 0.86 -4.72 -15.18
C THR A 504 0.00 -5.42 -16.20
N TRP A 505 -1.24 -4.95 -16.34
CA TRP A 505 -2.21 -5.45 -17.29
C TRP A 505 -3.03 -4.30 -17.88
N ASN A 506 -3.01 -4.09 -19.18
CA ASN A 506 -3.71 -3.01 -19.88
C ASN A 506 -3.42 -1.61 -19.31
N CYS A 507 -2.19 -1.36 -18.89
CA CYS A 507 -1.81 -0.10 -18.28
C CYS A 507 -1.21 0.86 -19.31
N LYS A 508 -1.48 2.17 -19.12
CA LYS A 508 -0.99 3.22 -19.99
C LYS A 508 -0.56 4.45 -19.21
N ASP A 509 0.49 5.12 -19.69
CA ASP A 509 1.00 6.35 -19.06
C ASP A 509 1.32 6.14 -17.57
N ILE A 510 2.04 5.05 -17.25
CA ILE A 510 2.51 4.76 -15.90
C ILE A 510 4.00 5.08 -15.81
N GLU A 511 4.39 5.76 -14.75
CA GLU A 511 5.78 6.12 -14.52
C GLU A 511 6.24 5.68 -13.14
N PHE A 512 7.34 4.95 -13.10
CA PHE A 512 8.02 4.55 -11.89
C PHE A 512 9.34 5.32 -11.78
N LEU A 513 9.54 5.96 -10.65
CA LEU A 513 10.71 6.78 -10.33
C LEU A 513 11.35 6.25 -9.06
N ASN A 514 12.64 5.94 -9.11
CA ASN A 514 13.36 5.33 -7.99
C ASN A 514 12.69 4.02 -7.53
N VAL A 515 12.87 2.98 -8.31
CA VAL A 515 12.40 1.62 -7.98
C VAL A 515 13.48 0.90 -7.20
N HIS A 516 13.11 0.38 -6.03
CA HIS A 516 13.96 -0.44 -5.19
C HIS A 516 13.29 -1.80 -4.97
N ASN A 517 13.92 -2.84 -5.44
CA ASN A 517 13.45 -4.21 -5.30
C ASN A 517 14.58 -5.07 -4.77
N TYR A 518 14.49 -5.49 -3.50
CA TYR A 518 15.60 -6.17 -2.84
C TYR A 518 15.13 -7.24 -1.85
N ALA A 519 16.04 -8.12 -1.45
CA ALA A 519 15.79 -9.13 -0.45
C ALA A 519 16.50 -8.76 0.87
N HIS A 520 15.77 -8.91 1.96
CA HIS A 520 16.31 -8.74 3.30
C HIS A 520 16.50 -10.12 3.95
N ALA A 521 17.71 -10.58 4.04
CA ALA A 521 18.24 -11.72 4.76
C ALA A 521 18.40 -13.06 4.01
N ARG A 522 17.42 -13.93 3.83
CA ARG A 522 17.69 -15.34 3.47
C ARG A 522 17.64 -15.67 1.99
N VAL A 523 16.89 -14.94 1.22
CA VAL A 523 16.85 -15.08 -0.23
C VAL A 523 17.73 -14.03 -0.88
N LYS A 524 18.48 -14.41 -1.87
CA LYS A 524 19.35 -13.47 -2.60
C LYS A 524 18.58 -12.53 -3.50
N PHE A 525 17.38 -12.93 -3.89
CA PHE A 525 16.56 -12.19 -4.85
C PHE A 525 15.14 -12.07 -4.34
N THR A 526 14.61 -10.87 -4.35
CA THR A 526 13.22 -10.60 -4.00
C THR A 526 12.30 -11.06 -5.11
N SER A 527 12.61 -10.68 -6.34
CA SER A 527 11.85 -10.98 -7.53
C SER A 527 12.80 -11.21 -8.70
N ASN A 528 12.40 -12.01 -9.68
CA ASN A 528 13.17 -12.24 -10.89
C ASN A 528 13.22 -10.98 -11.76
N ALA A 529 12.14 -10.19 -11.74
CA ALA A 529 12.03 -8.91 -12.39
C ALA A 529 11.44 -7.86 -11.46
N SER A 530 11.75 -6.58 -11.66
CA SER A 530 11.05 -5.49 -10.99
C SER A 530 9.63 -5.32 -11.52
N LEU A 531 9.45 -5.49 -12.82
CA LEU A 531 8.15 -5.38 -13.46
C LEU A 531 7.98 -6.43 -14.55
N TYR A 532 6.77 -6.99 -14.64
CA TYR A 532 6.31 -7.83 -15.74
C TYR A 532 4.99 -7.28 -16.31
N ASP A 533 4.97 -7.03 -17.60
CA ASP A 533 3.76 -6.63 -18.32
C ASP A 533 3.13 -7.83 -19.02
N VAL A 534 1.91 -8.17 -18.60
CA VAL A 534 1.18 -9.35 -19.10
C VAL A 534 0.81 -9.22 -20.57
N ASN A 535 0.50 -8.03 -21.06
CA ASN A 535 0.08 -7.83 -22.44
C ASN A 535 1.19 -8.03 -23.47
N THR A 536 2.38 -7.56 -23.13
CA THR A 536 3.54 -7.63 -24.03
C THR A 536 4.45 -8.81 -23.75
N HIS A 537 4.26 -9.52 -22.62
CA HIS A 537 5.16 -10.54 -22.08
C HIS A 537 6.59 -10.03 -21.90
N ARG A 538 6.73 -8.76 -21.56
CA ARG A 538 8.02 -8.11 -21.34
C ARG A 538 8.25 -7.85 -19.86
N GLU A 539 9.52 -7.85 -19.48
CA GLU A 539 9.92 -7.62 -18.11
C GLU A 539 11.09 -6.65 -18.00
N ALA A 540 11.08 -5.86 -16.93
CA ALA A 540 12.22 -5.09 -16.50
C ALA A 540 12.96 -5.86 -15.39
N ARG A 541 14.12 -6.43 -15.71
CA ARG A 541 14.87 -7.32 -14.81
C ARG A 541 15.73 -6.59 -13.79
N ARG A 542 16.02 -5.31 -13.99
CA ARG A 542 16.80 -4.55 -13.03
C ARG A 542 16.03 -4.33 -11.76
N TRP A 543 16.66 -4.56 -10.64
CA TRP A 543 16.04 -4.39 -9.33
C TRP A 543 16.01 -2.92 -8.86
N GLU A 544 16.91 -2.11 -9.42
CA GLU A 544 16.99 -0.69 -9.12
C GLU A 544 16.97 0.11 -10.43
N LEU A 545 16.04 1.02 -10.54
CA LEU A 545 15.82 1.86 -11.70
C LEU A 545 15.55 3.30 -11.24
N ALA A 546 16.26 4.26 -11.81
CA ALA A 546 15.94 5.67 -11.60
C ALA A 546 14.59 6.00 -12.26
N ARG A 547 14.33 5.46 -13.45
CA ARG A 547 13.06 5.69 -14.14
C ARG A 547 12.69 4.53 -15.05
N LEU A 548 11.43 4.16 -15.01
CA LEU A 548 10.79 3.23 -15.95
C LEU A 548 9.44 3.80 -16.36
N SER A 549 9.17 3.87 -17.67
CA SER A 549 7.89 4.30 -18.21
C SER A 549 7.16 3.19 -18.93
N LEU A 550 5.84 3.15 -18.74
CA LEU A 550 4.92 2.35 -19.53
C LEU A 550 4.05 3.30 -20.35
N THR A 551 4.26 3.33 -21.66
CA THR A 551 3.52 4.23 -22.55
C THR A 551 2.16 3.65 -22.98
N GLY A 552 1.92 2.36 -22.75
CA GLY A 552 0.73 1.63 -23.16
C GLY A 552 0.81 1.24 -24.62
N LYS A 553 1.18 0.01 -24.89
CA LYS A 553 0.95 -0.59 -26.21
C LYS A 553 -0.43 -1.19 -26.23
N GLU A 554 -0.99 -1.31 -27.41
CA GLU A 554 -2.24 -2.06 -27.59
C GLU A 554 -2.09 -3.43 -26.93
N SER A 555 -3.07 -3.79 -26.13
CA SER A 555 -3.15 -5.12 -25.54
C SER A 555 -3.12 -6.16 -26.66
N ARG A 556 -2.49 -7.30 -26.37
CA ARG A 556 -2.47 -8.41 -27.31
C ARG A 556 -3.91 -8.84 -27.57
N LYS A 557 -4.30 -8.83 -28.85
CA LYS A 557 -5.61 -9.30 -29.28
C LYS A 557 -5.54 -10.79 -29.58
N TYR A 558 -6.53 -11.50 -29.14
CA TYR A 558 -6.70 -12.93 -29.40
C TYR A 558 -7.94 -13.08 -30.28
N PRO A 559 -7.78 -13.11 -31.62
CA PRO A 559 -8.92 -13.27 -32.50
C PRO A 559 -9.55 -14.65 -32.28
N LEU A 560 -10.85 -14.64 -32.06
CA LEU A 560 -11.61 -15.89 -31.99
C LEU A 560 -11.79 -16.40 -33.44
N SER A 561 -11.28 -17.59 -33.72
CA SER A 561 -11.49 -18.23 -35.02
C SER A 561 -12.94 -18.70 -35.17
N GLN A 562 -13.47 -18.57 -36.38
CA GLN A 562 -14.78 -19.11 -36.73
C GLN A 562 -14.68 -20.45 -37.47
N GLU A 563 -13.50 -21.00 -37.68
CA GLU A 563 -13.33 -22.29 -38.34
C GLU A 563 -13.80 -23.42 -37.45
N LYS A 564 -14.84 -24.12 -37.86
CA LYS A 564 -15.37 -25.28 -37.15
C LYS A 564 -14.40 -26.46 -37.22
N GLY A 565 -14.16 -27.09 -36.08
CA GLY A 565 -13.38 -28.34 -35.97
C GLY A 565 -11.87 -28.16 -35.87
N LYS A 566 -11.36 -26.93 -35.82
CA LYS A 566 -9.93 -26.64 -35.63
C LYS A 566 -9.71 -26.09 -34.23
N ALA A 567 -8.84 -26.72 -33.48
CA ALA A 567 -8.40 -26.18 -32.19
C ALA A 567 -7.37 -25.07 -32.40
N GLU A 568 -7.63 -23.89 -31.88
CA GLU A 568 -6.73 -22.75 -31.95
C GLU A 568 -6.36 -22.26 -30.58
N LEU A 569 -5.11 -21.84 -30.43
CA LEU A 569 -4.63 -21.22 -29.21
C LEU A 569 -5.18 -19.80 -29.12
N VAL A 570 -6.10 -19.56 -28.21
CA VAL A 570 -6.78 -18.26 -28.04
C VAL A 570 -6.01 -17.36 -27.07
N VAL A 571 -5.58 -17.89 -25.94
CA VAL A 571 -4.88 -17.15 -24.89
C VAL A 571 -3.92 -18.04 -24.12
N THR A 572 -2.80 -17.47 -23.67
CA THR A 572 -1.76 -18.15 -22.88
C THR A 572 -1.34 -17.30 -21.68
N GLY A 573 -0.53 -17.89 -20.79
CA GLY A 573 0.05 -17.16 -19.66
C GLY A 573 -0.68 -17.38 -18.34
N PHE A 574 -1.54 -18.40 -18.28
CA PHE A 574 -2.24 -18.82 -17.06
C PHE A 574 -1.68 -20.16 -16.58
N GLU A 575 -1.62 -20.34 -15.28
CA GLU A 575 -1.08 -21.57 -14.70
C GLU A 575 -2.09 -22.72 -14.67
N PHE A 576 -3.33 -22.42 -14.29
CA PHE A 576 -4.38 -23.44 -14.17
C PHE A 576 -5.76 -22.84 -14.42
N ILE A 577 -6.26 -23.02 -15.62
CA ILE A 577 -7.60 -22.56 -16.00
C ILE A 577 -8.63 -23.61 -15.59
N ASP A 578 -9.65 -23.15 -14.86
CA ASP A 578 -10.82 -23.92 -14.47
C ASP A 578 -12.08 -23.15 -14.86
N GLY A 579 -13.18 -23.79 -15.07
CA GLY A 579 -14.47 -23.20 -15.39
C GLY A 579 -14.47 -22.20 -16.57
N LEU A 580 -15.37 -22.37 -17.51
CA LEU A 580 -15.59 -21.48 -18.64
C LEU A 580 -17.08 -21.13 -18.75
N ALA A 581 -17.37 -19.86 -19.06
CA ALA A 581 -18.72 -19.39 -19.36
C ALA A 581 -18.71 -18.37 -20.51
N GLN A 582 -19.83 -18.26 -21.23
CA GLN A 582 -20.01 -17.27 -22.28
C GLN A 582 -21.27 -16.47 -22.02
N ASP A 583 -21.18 -15.13 -22.14
CA ASP A 583 -22.35 -14.25 -22.07
C ASP A 583 -23.08 -14.11 -23.41
N SER A 584 -24.23 -13.41 -23.40
CA SER A 584 -25.03 -13.17 -24.60
C SER A 584 -24.33 -12.34 -25.68
N ARG A 585 -23.29 -11.60 -25.30
CA ARG A 585 -22.47 -10.77 -26.18
C ARG A 585 -21.28 -11.51 -26.78
N GLY A 586 -21.10 -12.77 -26.37
CA GLY A 586 -20.01 -13.63 -26.84
C GLY A 586 -18.71 -13.49 -26.04
N ASN A 587 -18.67 -12.69 -24.99
CA ASN A 587 -17.50 -12.65 -24.11
C ASN A 587 -17.31 -13.97 -23.40
N ILE A 588 -16.06 -14.38 -23.23
CA ILE A 588 -15.72 -15.62 -22.53
C ILE A 588 -15.14 -15.29 -21.15
N TYR A 589 -15.68 -15.93 -20.14
CA TYR A 589 -15.18 -15.84 -18.77
C TYR A 589 -14.50 -17.15 -18.40
N PHE A 590 -13.39 -17.06 -17.69
CA PHE A 590 -12.67 -18.22 -17.18
C PHE A 590 -12.02 -17.89 -15.84
N CYS A 591 -11.87 -18.88 -14.99
CA CYS A 591 -11.19 -18.72 -13.71
C CYS A 591 -9.81 -19.39 -13.72
N GLU A 592 -8.89 -18.75 -13.05
CA GLU A 592 -7.57 -19.27 -12.74
C GLU A 592 -7.54 -19.71 -11.27
N HIS A 593 -7.46 -20.99 -11.08
CA HIS A 593 -7.62 -21.63 -9.78
C HIS A 593 -6.57 -21.16 -8.77
N ARG A 594 -5.30 -21.16 -9.14
CA ARG A 594 -4.20 -20.82 -8.23
C ARG A 594 -4.22 -19.36 -7.79
N MET A 595 -4.52 -18.46 -8.73
CA MET A 595 -4.58 -17.02 -8.45
C MET A 595 -5.94 -16.59 -7.93
N ARG A 596 -6.95 -17.46 -7.92
CA ARG A 596 -8.33 -17.19 -7.49
C ARG A 596 -8.95 -16.00 -8.22
N ARG A 597 -8.63 -15.88 -9.50
CA ARG A 597 -9.07 -14.79 -10.36
C ARG A 597 -10.05 -15.27 -11.39
N ILE A 598 -10.95 -14.38 -11.74
CA ILE A 598 -11.82 -14.53 -12.90
C ILE A 598 -11.40 -13.52 -13.95
N TYR A 599 -11.26 -14.00 -15.17
CA TYR A 599 -10.88 -13.22 -16.33
C TYR A 599 -12.03 -13.18 -17.33
N LYS A 600 -12.04 -12.10 -18.13
CA LYS A 600 -12.92 -11.90 -19.26
C LYS A 600 -12.09 -11.77 -20.53
N LEU A 601 -12.38 -12.56 -21.54
CA LEU A 601 -11.95 -12.32 -22.91
C LEU A 601 -13.09 -11.59 -23.63
N ASP A 602 -12.89 -10.34 -23.98
CA ASP A 602 -13.86 -9.53 -24.68
C ASP A 602 -13.97 -9.96 -26.15
N ALA A 603 -15.19 -10.31 -26.58
CA ALA A 603 -15.44 -10.86 -27.91
C ALA A 603 -15.13 -9.88 -29.05
N ARG A 604 -15.27 -8.58 -28.82
CA ARG A 604 -15.07 -7.56 -29.85
C ARG A 604 -13.62 -7.14 -30.00
N SER A 605 -12.97 -6.89 -28.84
CA SER A 605 -11.59 -6.41 -28.82
C SER A 605 -10.56 -7.53 -28.82
N GLY A 606 -10.93 -8.75 -28.44
CA GLY A 606 -10.01 -9.85 -28.16
C GLY A 606 -9.10 -9.58 -26.95
N GLN A 607 -9.49 -8.64 -26.09
CA GLN A 607 -8.73 -8.24 -24.92
C GLN A 607 -9.09 -9.13 -23.74
N VAL A 608 -8.08 -9.55 -22.97
CA VAL A 608 -8.26 -10.26 -21.72
C VAL A 608 -8.08 -9.31 -20.57
N THR A 609 -9.05 -9.28 -19.65
CA THR A 609 -9.00 -8.48 -18.43
C THR A 609 -9.28 -9.32 -17.19
N SER A 610 -8.64 -9.02 -16.08
CA SER A 610 -9.00 -9.60 -14.79
C SER A 610 -10.20 -8.84 -14.24
N ILE A 611 -11.30 -9.53 -13.92
CA ILE A 611 -12.52 -8.89 -13.44
C ILE A 611 -12.78 -9.08 -11.96
N ALA A 612 -12.30 -10.16 -11.36
CA ALA A 612 -12.54 -10.42 -9.94
C ALA A 612 -11.41 -11.22 -9.31
N ASP A 613 -11.12 -10.91 -8.04
CA ASP A 613 -10.30 -11.68 -7.12
C ASP A 613 -11.17 -12.11 -5.95
N PHE A 614 -11.16 -13.40 -5.65
CA PHE A 614 -11.93 -13.92 -4.52
C PHE A 614 -11.04 -14.48 -3.43
N PRO A 615 -11.48 -14.42 -2.16
CA PRO A 615 -10.86 -15.19 -1.10
C PRO A 615 -11.02 -16.71 -1.25
N TRP A 616 -11.86 -17.16 -2.20
CA TRP A 616 -12.13 -18.57 -2.48
C TRP A 616 -11.77 -18.93 -3.90
N ASN A 617 -11.47 -20.21 -4.14
CA ASN A 617 -11.20 -20.67 -5.49
C ASN A 617 -12.49 -20.77 -6.29
N ALA A 618 -12.57 -20.03 -7.37
CA ALA A 618 -13.59 -20.22 -8.38
C ALA A 618 -13.23 -21.48 -9.19
N VAL A 619 -14.16 -22.42 -9.29
CA VAL A 619 -13.91 -23.71 -9.96
C VAL A 619 -14.88 -24.01 -11.11
N ALA A 620 -15.99 -23.32 -11.17
CA ALA A 620 -16.91 -23.38 -12.31
C ALA A 620 -17.63 -22.06 -12.49
N LEU A 621 -17.98 -21.77 -13.73
CA LEU A 621 -18.66 -20.53 -14.14
C LEU A 621 -19.85 -20.87 -15.03
N ALA A 622 -20.91 -20.04 -14.95
CA ALA A 622 -22.01 -20.02 -15.89
C ALA A 622 -22.54 -18.58 -16.00
N CYS A 623 -23.09 -18.21 -17.14
CA CYS A 623 -23.83 -16.96 -17.29
C CYS A 623 -25.34 -17.23 -17.21
N ASP A 624 -26.06 -16.40 -16.50
CA ASP A 624 -27.53 -16.41 -16.52
C ASP A 624 -28.09 -15.62 -17.72
N THR A 625 -29.40 -15.57 -17.84
CA THR A 625 -30.08 -14.89 -18.94
C THR A 625 -29.96 -13.35 -18.89
N GLN A 626 -29.42 -12.80 -17.79
CA GLN A 626 -29.16 -11.39 -17.59
C GLN A 626 -27.68 -11.03 -17.70
N ASP A 627 -26.86 -11.99 -18.16
CA ASP A 627 -25.40 -11.90 -18.21
C ASP A 627 -24.73 -11.70 -16.82
N ASN A 628 -25.41 -12.09 -15.74
CA ASN A 628 -24.71 -12.24 -14.46
C ASN A 628 -23.86 -13.50 -14.51
N LEU A 629 -22.68 -13.42 -13.92
CA LEU A 629 -21.78 -14.55 -13.79
C LEU A 629 -22.07 -15.32 -12.52
N ILE A 630 -22.50 -16.56 -12.70
CA ILE A 630 -22.70 -17.51 -11.61
C ILE A 630 -21.38 -18.22 -11.35
N VAL A 631 -20.89 -18.14 -10.12
CA VAL A 631 -19.58 -18.64 -9.72
C VAL A 631 -19.73 -19.72 -8.67
N VAL A 632 -19.28 -20.91 -8.98
CA VAL A 632 -19.11 -21.98 -7.99
C VAL A 632 -17.73 -21.84 -7.38
N THR A 633 -17.64 -21.74 -6.07
CA THR A 633 -16.37 -21.62 -5.37
C THR A 633 -16.11 -22.80 -4.46
N LYS A 634 -14.83 -23.11 -4.32
CA LYS A 634 -14.29 -24.02 -3.34
C LYS A 634 -13.34 -23.20 -2.46
N TYR A 635 -13.56 -23.24 -1.17
CA TYR A 635 -12.62 -22.61 -0.25
C TYR A 635 -11.41 -23.54 -0.07
N ILE A 636 -10.24 -22.98 -0.34
CA ILE A 636 -8.97 -23.62 0.02
C ILE A 636 -8.29 -22.71 0.98
N SER A 637 -8.06 -23.17 2.20
CA SER A 637 -7.44 -22.36 3.25
C SER A 637 -6.03 -21.93 2.95
N GLN A 638 -5.40 -22.45 1.90
CA GLN A 638 -3.98 -22.26 1.63
C GLN A 638 -3.64 -22.32 0.15
N PRO A 639 -4.03 -21.31 -0.60
CA PRO A 639 -3.59 -21.22 -1.98
C PRO A 639 -2.09 -20.97 -2.06
N GLY A 640 -1.47 -21.52 -3.03
CA GLY A 640 -0.04 -21.40 -3.24
C GLY A 640 0.82 -22.13 -2.21
N TYR A 641 0.22 -22.76 -1.25
CA TYR A 641 0.92 -23.65 -0.34
C TYR A 641 1.36 -24.88 -1.11
N ASN A 642 2.62 -25.03 -1.30
CA ASN A 642 3.18 -26.15 -2.02
C ASN A 642 3.93 -27.08 -1.06
N ASN A 643 4.07 -28.32 -1.51
CA ASN A 643 4.82 -29.33 -0.80
C ASN A 643 6.33 -29.02 -0.66
N ASP A 644 6.80 -27.93 -1.24
CA ASP A 644 8.20 -27.53 -1.24
C ASP A 644 8.63 -26.78 0.02
N ASP A 645 7.71 -26.52 0.94
CA ASP A 645 8.07 -25.95 2.23
C ASP A 645 8.73 -27.02 3.11
N THR A 646 9.99 -27.19 2.87
CA THR A 646 10.84 -28.15 3.61
C THR A 646 11.12 -27.72 5.05
N ARG A 647 10.76 -26.50 5.45
CA ARG A 647 10.94 -26.01 6.83
C ARG A 647 10.17 -26.84 7.85
N ASN A 648 9.03 -27.36 7.43
CA ASN A 648 8.13 -28.12 8.29
C ASN A 648 8.26 -29.64 8.12
N GLY A 649 9.36 -30.12 7.56
CA GLY A 649 9.68 -31.53 7.53
C GLY A 649 8.65 -32.39 6.78
N ASN A 650 8.43 -32.14 5.49
CA ASN A 650 7.53 -32.92 4.65
C ASN A 650 6.07 -32.98 5.15
N ARG A 651 5.59 -31.94 5.79
CA ARG A 651 4.16 -31.86 6.10
C ARG A 651 3.37 -31.78 4.78
N PRO A 652 2.39 -32.66 4.59
CA PRO A 652 1.56 -32.58 3.39
C PRO A 652 0.81 -31.26 3.35
N LEU A 653 0.63 -30.75 2.15
CA LEU A 653 -0.10 -29.51 1.80
C LEU A 653 -1.38 -29.27 2.60
N PHE A 654 -1.97 -30.31 3.11
CA PHE A 654 -3.28 -30.31 3.72
C PHE A 654 -3.27 -30.74 5.18
N GLY A 655 -2.16 -30.64 5.88
CA GLY A 655 -2.09 -30.84 7.34
C GLY A 655 -2.73 -32.10 7.85
N TRP A 656 -2.53 -33.19 7.23
CA TRP A 656 -3.29 -34.47 7.36
C TRP A 656 -3.30 -35.09 8.73
N LYS A 657 -2.49 -34.69 9.65
CA LYS A 657 -2.45 -35.38 10.94
C LYS A 657 -3.50 -34.87 11.91
N GLY A 658 -4.64 -35.44 11.87
CA GLY A 658 -5.55 -35.49 13.01
C GLY A 658 -6.50 -34.31 13.19
N SER A 659 -6.60 -33.43 12.21
CA SER A 659 -7.44 -32.24 12.29
C SER A 659 -8.78 -32.41 11.55
N GLY A 660 -9.34 -33.58 11.52
CA GLY A 660 -10.58 -33.87 10.80
C GLY A 660 -11.75 -32.91 11.04
N GLY A 661 -11.67 -32.09 12.06
CA GLY A 661 -12.71 -31.10 12.36
C GLY A 661 -12.59 -29.77 11.62
N LEU A 662 -11.41 -29.41 11.14
CA LEU A 662 -11.21 -28.12 10.47
C LEU A 662 -11.51 -28.15 8.97
N TRP A 663 -11.47 -29.30 8.37
CA TRP A 663 -11.72 -29.52 6.96
C TRP A 663 -13.13 -29.17 6.51
N GLY A 664 -14.10 -29.31 7.38
CA GLY A 664 -15.50 -29.01 7.06
C GLY A 664 -15.73 -27.52 6.74
N PHE A 665 -14.88 -26.63 7.22
CA PHE A 665 -14.99 -25.18 6.92
C PHE A 665 -14.37 -24.82 5.59
N ASN A 666 -13.34 -25.52 5.18
CA ASN A 666 -12.49 -25.13 4.06
C ASN A 666 -13.02 -25.60 2.71
N TYR A 667 -13.94 -26.51 2.71
CA TYR A 667 -14.46 -27.18 1.51
C TYR A 667 -15.95 -27.02 1.28
N VAL A 668 -16.61 -26.10 1.96
CA VAL A 668 -18.03 -25.87 1.70
C VAL A 668 -18.16 -25.12 0.37
N PRO A 669 -18.60 -25.80 -0.71
CA PRO A 669 -18.86 -25.13 -1.96
C PRO A 669 -19.92 -24.06 -1.77
N LYS A 670 -19.72 -22.92 -2.40
CA LYS A 670 -20.67 -21.82 -2.42
C LYS A 670 -20.97 -21.42 -3.83
N LEU A 671 -22.17 -20.95 -4.01
CA LEU A 671 -22.64 -20.41 -5.27
C LEU A 671 -22.85 -18.92 -5.13
N TYR A 672 -22.26 -18.17 -6.04
CA TYR A 672 -22.34 -16.71 -6.05
C TYR A 672 -22.85 -16.22 -7.39
N ALA A 673 -23.49 -15.06 -7.38
CA ALA A 673 -23.76 -14.28 -8.57
C ALA A 673 -23.03 -12.96 -8.49
N ILE A 674 -22.40 -12.56 -9.57
CA ILE A 674 -21.73 -11.25 -9.70
C ILE A 674 -22.04 -10.64 -11.06
N ARG A 675 -22.03 -9.32 -11.13
CA ARG A 675 -22.03 -8.60 -12.41
C ARG A 675 -20.59 -8.41 -12.88
N PRO A 676 -20.24 -8.88 -14.09
CA PRO A 676 -18.86 -8.83 -14.54
C PRO A 676 -18.25 -7.43 -14.68
N ASP A 677 -19.06 -6.41 -14.86
CA ASP A 677 -18.66 -5.00 -14.97
C ASP A 677 -18.49 -4.32 -13.60
N ASN A 678 -19.10 -4.86 -12.54
CA ASN A 678 -18.91 -4.40 -11.18
C ASN A 678 -18.97 -5.56 -10.17
N PRO A 679 -18.00 -6.49 -10.19
CA PRO A 679 -18.05 -7.72 -9.41
C PRO A 679 -18.00 -7.47 -7.90
N ASP A 680 -17.27 -6.45 -7.44
CA ASP A 680 -17.07 -6.15 -6.03
C ASP A 680 -18.35 -5.63 -5.36
N GLU A 681 -19.16 -4.87 -6.09
CA GLU A 681 -20.41 -4.29 -5.59
C GLU A 681 -21.62 -5.21 -5.78
N SER A 682 -21.59 -6.07 -6.77
CA SER A 682 -22.73 -6.90 -7.17
C SER A 682 -22.70 -8.33 -6.60
N PHE A 683 -21.78 -8.60 -5.69
CA PHE A 683 -21.55 -9.93 -5.16
C PHE A 683 -22.73 -10.42 -4.29
N GLN A 684 -23.35 -11.52 -4.69
CA GLN A 684 -24.45 -12.15 -3.97
C GLN A 684 -24.20 -13.62 -3.72
N VAL A 685 -24.44 -14.07 -2.50
CA VAL A 685 -24.49 -15.52 -2.19
C VAL A 685 -25.87 -16.03 -2.60
N LEU A 686 -25.89 -16.98 -3.50
CA LEU A 686 -27.14 -17.60 -3.92
C LEU A 686 -27.56 -18.68 -2.92
N PRO A 687 -28.79 -18.61 -2.38
CA PRO A 687 -29.25 -19.59 -1.38
C PRO A 687 -29.52 -20.96 -1.96
N LEU A 688 -29.17 -21.20 -3.17
CA LEU A 688 -29.77 -22.16 -4.09
C LEU A 688 -29.38 -23.59 -3.84
N VAL A 689 -29.06 -24.16 -2.93
CA VAL A 689 -28.86 -25.61 -2.72
C VAL A 689 -27.99 -25.79 -1.49
N ASP A 690 -28.47 -26.47 -0.56
CA ASP A 690 -27.61 -27.11 0.44
C ASP A 690 -26.69 -28.11 -0.29
N MET A 691 -25.54 -27.60 -0.75
CA MET A 691 -24.53 -28.42 -1.44
C MET A 691 -24.05 -29.58 -0.58
N LYS A 692 -24.34 -29.58 0.74
CA LYS A 692 -24.15 -30.75 1.60
C LYS A 692 -24.95 -31.95 1.16
N GLN A 693 -26.08 -31.76 0.48
CA GLN A 693 -26.86 -32.84 -0.07
C GLN A 693 -26.17 -33.56 -1.24
N PHE A 694 -25.27 -32.86 -1.93
CA PHE A 694 -24.48 -33.40 -3.04
C PHE A 694 -23.09 -33.88 -2.61
N ALA A 695 -22.64 -33.47 -1.46
CA ALA A 695 -21.39 -33.89 -0.85
C ALA A 695 -21.54 -35.12 0.01
N ALA A 696 -22.44 -36.03 -0.37
CA ALA A 696 -22.46 -37.37 0.23
C ALA A 696 -21.08 -38.00 -0.01
N PRO A 697 -20.41 -38.51 1.01
CA PRO A 697 -19.09 -39.11 0.85
C PRO A 697 -19.17 -40.27 -0.14
N GLN A 698 -18.70 -40.05 -1.34
CA GLN A 698 -18.47 -41.11 -2.28
C GLN A 698 -17.08 -41.68 -2.03
N GLN A 699 -17.02 -42.97 -1.75
CA GLN A 699 -15.74 -43.66 -1.67
C GLN A 699 -15.21 -43.86 -3.09
N ILE A 700 -14.09 -43.17 -3.37
CA ILE A 700 -13.38 -43.38 -4.63
C ILE A 700 -12.29 -44.41 -4.39
N TYR A 701 -12.39 -45.53 -5.10
CA TYR A 701 -11.38 -46.58 -5.09
C TYR A 701 -10.21 -46.22 -6.00
N TYR A 702 -9.03 -46.06 -5.41
CA TYR A 702 -7.78 -45.97 -6.19
C TYR A 702 -7.16 -47.37 -6.34
N PRO A 703 -6.57 -47.69 -7.50
CA PRO A 703 -5.78 -48.90 -7.66
C PRO A 703 -4.60 -48.85 -6.67
N GLY A 704 -4.62 -49.72 -5.66
CA GLY A 704 -3.62 -49.76 -4.60
C GLY A 704 -4.17 -49.80 -3.18
N ASN A 705 -5.43 -50.10 -2.99
CA ASN A 705 -6.10 -50.29 -1.68
C ASN A 705 -6.19 -49.01 -0.80
N ARG A 706 -6.19 -47.86 -1.36
CA ARG A 706 -6.44 -46.62 -0.62
C ARG A 706 -7.82 -46.08 -0.95
N THR A 707 -8.69 -46.06 0.04
CA THR A 707 -10.00 -45.43 -0.07
C THR A 707 -9.82 -43.94 0.30
N ILE A 708 -10.12 -43.03 -0.62
CA ILE A 708 -10.16 -41.59 -0.37
C ILE A 708 -11.64 -41.21 -0.35
N THR A 709 -12.07 -40.54 0.69
CA THR A 709 -13.42 -39.99 0.77
C THR A 709 -13.46 -38.64 0.05
N GLN A 710 -14.62 -38.28 -0.46
CA GLN A 710 -14.82 -37.00 -1.18
C GLN A 710 -14.49 -35.74 -0.34
N SER A 711 -14.44 -35.89 0.99
CA SER A 711 -13.97 -34.87 1.92
C SER A 711 -12.44 -34.68 1.89
N GLU A 712 -11.73 -35.54 1.16
CA GLU A 712 -10.27 -35.52 1.03
C GLU A 712 -9.79 -34.89 -0.31
N TYR A 713 -10.77 -34.39 -1.13
CA TYR A 713 -10.50 -33.68 -2.38
C TYR A 713 -10.47 -32.16 -2.15
#